data_3993042e71d153ab180b79ba4ee7bded
#
_entry.id   3993042e71d153ab180b79ba4ee7bded
#
_cell.length_a   1.000
_cell.length_b   1.000
_cell.length_c   1.000
_cell.angle_alpha   90.00
_cell.angle_beta   90.00
_cell.angle_gamma   90.00
#
_symmetry.space_group_name_H-M   'P 1'
#
loop_
_entity.id
_entity.type
_entity.pdbx_description
1 polymer ?
#
loop_
_entity_poly.entity_id
_entity_poly.type
_entity_poly.pdbx_seq_one_letter_code
_entity_poly.pdbx_strand_id
1 'polypeptide(L)'
;MKFYPRSDLSKKLEGAPLTLLRYALAEVFRGRRRTISAVVGVAIAVSFLAGTSLAIDSSVSIAMGSYLSRLDRDFTIFAQTAQARQLADSLSAVPGVTFVAPYREIAAGSGFSTGNLTAGLPYAVDPNRLPPFLATWHLSGTMVLARGSTVVSGDLAARFVVGIGDTIELRASTFNVTSRVTETRFVNLTVQGLLDAPTNGVSLINGPSFSSFLLIHLDDADWLDSVLTSRVTPRTSVDVLIDRGALLNAYDIEGSRRNLAPLQRGLATVAHSYNGSVGDMVSSILGYVETFSGLARQLFFALSMPIIFLGLYVGAIGVDLAHSERRRHLSILKARGANSRQILELLILESLITGSLAAGVGLIAGLGISRVLVGSVSGFFASTPAPTEIVVAPITIILTLIFGTLFMFIISYRSAKRTAGIAAVETLRFYIASEMRLNYRPTLDIFFLAVGVGAFGLFLAHGAGVGVVSFFGGPVAFVLLPIAPFLIAVGLIRLATRASPRVYEWVSTATAPFTKALAKIVARNLARNPRRAASIAVILALGLAFGMMSLSMHDGSVAWEDRKVRADIGADLSVIPPSGNLSFADAVSSVPGVVGVAAVKRVPVEYPSPCGSGLGIPPCLDAFALDSDYFSVANPDPWYFVDGIGAGTREVLSTVGSVLATEHYLRDSGHDVGDRVTLNYTVLNQTAQSEETRNLNVTIDGVVRGLPGVTARDRLPWEQQWQVYGSLETFRSVFQGISNRSPGETRLLVDLEDRADWQATKRAILDRGALDVRAYEEERGGANTSPEGRSILGFLRLQSLFLIGVLVTGLVLVTVAASLERLVEFAGITARGASGWQTATILLGEAMSIVVIGTSVGVVAGFLVAYVGATIVPAGPGGEAFEPLAPFPFIVPLDTVLFVAAAAGALFIASLLVSWRIARMDVARVLRQRAG
;
A
#
# COMPACT_ATOMS: atom_id res chain seq x y z
N MET A 1 61.58 -5.99 -6.94
CA MET A 1 61.06 -4.61 -6.92
C MET A 1 62.03 -3.72 -7.69
N LYS A 2 61.69 -3.32 -8.93
CA LYS A 2 62.52 -2.37 -9.68
C LYS A 2 62.27 -0.95 -9.15
N PHE A 3 63.33 -0.36 -8.61
CA PHE A 3 63.34 1.02 -8.14
C PHE A 3 63.30 1.96 -9.36
N TYR A 4 62.29 2.81 -9.49
CA TYR A 4 62.30 3.93 -10.43
C TYR A 4 63.03 5.14 -9.80
N PRO A 5 63.81 5.88 -10.55
CA PRO A 5 64.58 7.04 -10.02
C PRO A 5 63.65 8.19 -9.63
N ARG A 6 64.09 8.97 -8.63
CA ARG A 6 63.34 9.99 -7.90
C ARG A 6 62.87 11.21 -8.71
N SER A 7 63.39 11.46 -9.89
CA SER A 7 63.12 12.66 -10.71
C SER A 7 61.94 12.51 -11.69
N ASP A 8 61.47 11.26 -11.96
CA ASP A 8 60.44 11.03 -12.98
C ASP A 8 59.02 10.96 -12.46
N LEU A 9 58.84 10.77 -11.14
CA LEU A 9 57.49 10.62 -10.58
C LEU A 9 56.74 11.96 -10.38
N SER A 10 57.51 13.05 -10.03
CA SER A 10 56.89 14.37 -9.86
C SER A 10 56.43 14.98 -11.20
N LYS A 11 57.29 14.83 -12.25
CA LYS A 11 56.93 15.31 -13.61
C LYS A 11 55.86 14.47 -14.33
N LYS A 12 55.73 13.19 -14.02
CA LYS A 12 54.68 12.34 -14.60
C LYS A 12 53.32 12.49 -13.89
N LEU A 13 53.30 13.00 -12.69
CA LEU A 13 52.04 13.33 -11.99
C LEU A 13 51.47 14.71 -12.40
N GLU A 14 52.24 15.58 -13.00
CA GLU A 14 51.82 16.90 -13.49
C GLU A 14 51.12 16.84 -14.87
N GLY A 15 51.10 15.70 -15.55
CA GLY A 15 50.73 15.63 -16.95
C GLY A 15 49.85 14.46 -17.38
N ALA A 16 48.78 14.11 -16.71
CA ALA A 16 47.58 13.55 -17.31
C ALA A 16 46.62 12.92 -16.27
N PRO A 17 45.34 13.22 -16.29
CA PRO A 17 44.29 12.52 -15.50
C PRO A 17 44.27 10.99 -15.77
N LEU A 18 44.77 10.54 -16.93
CA LEU A 18 44.86 9.13 -17.31
C LEU A 18 45.85 8.30 -16.45
N THR A 19 46.92 8.92 -15.91
CA THR A 19 47.90 8.22 -15.05
C THR A 19 47.36 7.99 -13.65
N LEU A 20 46.62 8.97 -13.08
CA LEU A 20 45.94 8.84 -11.78
C LEU A 20 44.84 7.78 -11.86
N LEU A 21 44.07 7.76 -12.95
CA LEU A 21 43.01 6.76 -13.16
C LEU A 21 43.56 5.34 -13.25
N ARG A 22 44.64 5.13 -14.02
CA ARG A 22 45.32 3.82 -14.11
C ARG A 22 45.87 3.38 -12.76
N TYR A 23 46.43 4.29 -11.98
CA TYR A 23 46.92 3.98 -10.63
C TYR A 23 45.74 3.61 -9.70
N ALA A 24 44.64 4.37 -9.70
CA ALA A 24 43.43 4.10 -8.92
C ALA A 24 42.86 2.70 -9.26
N LEU A 25 42.70 2.40 -10.56
CA LEU A 25 42.25 1.07 -11.03
C LEU A 25 43.19 -0.06 -10.53
N ALA A 26 44.50 0.08 -10.73
CA ALA A 26 45.46 -0.93 -10.28
C ALA A 26 45.38 -1.18 -8.77
N GLU A 27 45.13 -0.12 -7.99
CA GLU A 27 45.06 -0.20 -6.55
C GLU A 27 43.74 -0.84 -6.05
N VAL A 28 42.60 -0.57 -6.72
CA VAL A 28 41.30 -1.24 -6.44
C VAL A 28 41.45 -2.75 -6.62
N PHE A 29 42.10 -3.20 -7.72
CA PHE A 29 42.24 -4.63 -8.00
C PHE A 29 43.34 -5.32 -7.16
N ARG A 30 44.40 -4.61 -6.76
CA ARG A 30 45.44 -5.16 -5.85
C ARG A 30 44.94 -5.26 -4.41
N GLY A 31 44.09 -4.31 -3.98
CA GLY A 31 43.54 -4.26 -2.64
C GLY A 31 42.23 -5.06 -2.45
N ARG A 32 42.03 -6.21 -3.14
CA ARG A 32 40.74 -6.96 -3.21
C ARG A 32 39.97 -7.06 -1.90
N ARG A 33 40.61 -7.45 -0.80
CA ARG A 33 39.94 -7.60 0.52
C ARG A 33 39.33 -6.32 1.04
N ARG A 34 40.03 -5.20 0.84
CA ARG A 34 39.57 -3.85 1.26
C ARG A 34 38.41 -3.35 0.39
N THR A 35 38.57 -3.52 -0.92
CA THR A 35 37.58 -3.13 -1.90
C THR A 35 36.26 -3.88 -1.66
N ILE A 36 36.31 -5.19 -1.40
CA ILE A 36 35.15 -6.01 -1.11
C ILE A 36 34.40 -5.49 0.13
N SER A 37 35.11 -5.14 1.22
CA SER A 37 34.44 -4.65 2.43
C SER A 37 33.69 -3.34 2.24
N ALA A 38 34.22 -2.43 1.40
CA ALA A 38 33.54 -1.17 1.07
C ALA A 38 32.38 -1.37 0.07
N VAL A 39 32.60 -2.25 -0.93
CA VAL A 39 31.60 -2.55 -1.98
C VAL A 39 30.39 -3.26 -1.41
N VAL A 40 30.56 -4.25 -0.53
CA VAL A 40 29.45 -5.08 -0.01
C VAL A 40 28.36 -4.24 0.64
N GLY A 41 28.70 -3.30 1.54
CA GLY A 41 27.69 -2.49 2.21
C GLY A 41 26.87 -1.61 1.25
N VAL A 42 27.56 -0.95 0.31
CA VAL A 42 26.89 -0.11 -0.70
C VAL A 42 26.11 -0.99 -1.70
N ALA A 43 26.68 -2.13 -2.11
CA ALA A 43 26.01 -3.06 -3.03
C ALA A 43 24.69 -3.60 -2.43
N ILE A 44 24.64 -3.90 -1.13
CA ILE A 44 23.40 -4.32 -0.44
C ILE A 44 22.35 -3.20 -0.48
N ALA A 45 22.73 -1.96 -0.17
CA ALA A 45 21.81 -0.82 -0.23
C ALA A 45 21.26 -0.62 -1.66
N VAL A 46 22.15 -0.66 -2.65
CA VAL A 46 21.80 -0.50 -4.07
C VAL A 46 20.98 -1.68 -4.57
N SER A 47 21.25 -2.91 -4.13
CA SER A 47 20.50 -4.09 -4.57
C SER A 47 19.04 -4.05 -4.12
N PHE A 48 18.80 -3.59 -2.90
CA PHE A 48 17.42 -3.45 -2.42
C PHE A 48 16.70 -2.27 -3.09
N LEU A 49 17.38 -1.13 -3.28
CA LEU A 49 16.86 0.00 -4.03
C LEU A 49 16.49 -0.39 -5.47
N ALA A 50 17.41 -1.05 -6.17
CA ALA A 50 17.20 -1.53 -7.53
C ALA A 50 16.08 -2.57 -7.60
N GLY A 51 16.09 -3.54 -6.69
CA GLY A 51 15.10 -4.60 -6.61
C GLY A 51 13.69 -4.06 -6.40
N THR A 52 13.52 -3.11 -5.48
CA THR A 52 12.23 -2.46 -5.22
C THR A 52 11.78 -1.63 -6.43
N SER A 53 12.67 -0.83 -7.03
CA SER A 53 12.32 0.01 -8.18
C SER A 53 11.93 -0.84 -9.40
N LEU A 54 12.67 -1.90 -9.71
CA LEU A 54 12.35 -2.84 -10.81
C LEU A 54 11.06 -3.63 -10.53
N ALA A 55 10.78 -3.99 -9.28
CA ALA A 55 9.53 -4.63 -8.91
C ALA A 55 8.34 -3.70 -9.13
N ILE A 56 8.47 -2.41 -8.80
CA ILE A 56 7.42 -1.41 -9.03
C ILE A 56 7.21 -1.20 -10.53
N ASP A 57 8.28 -1.02 -11.32
CA ASP A 57 8.16 -0.84 -12.78
C ASP A 57 7.47 -2.03 -13.45
N SER A 58 7.83 -3.25 -13.05
CA SER A 58 7.17 -4.47 -13.52
C SER A 58 5.69 -4.51 -13.15
N SER A 59 5.38 -4.17 -11.90
CA SER A 59 4.01 -4.20 -11.37
C SER A 59 3.11 -3.14 -12.04
N VAL A 60 3.64 -1.94 -12.32
CA VAL A 60 2.93 -0.88 -13.04
C VAL A 60 2.59 -1.31 -14.48
N SER A 61 3.54 -1.95 -15.16
CA SER A 61 3.32 -2.48 -16.53
C SER A 61 2.18 -3.50 -16.56
N ILE A 62 2.16 -4.39 -15.59
CA ILE A 62 1.15 -5.44 -15.50
C ILE A 62 -0.20 -4.86 -15.13
N ALA A 63 -0.22 -3.96 -14.15
CA ALA A 63 -1.44 -3.27 -13.75
C ALA A 63 -2.08 -2.56 -14.95
N MET A 64 -1.28 -1.80 -15.71
CA MET A 64 -1.75 -1.13 -16.92
C MET A 64 -2.31 -2.13 -17.94
N GLY A 65 -1.59 -3.21 -18.22
CA GLY A 65 -2.06 -4.29 -19.11
C GLY A 65 -3.37 -4.92 -18.62
N SER A 66 -3.46 -5.21 -17.31
CA SER A 66 -4.64 -5.79 -16.69
C SER A 66 -5.86 -4.85 -16.73
N TYR A 67 -5.67 -3.56 -16.42
CA TYR A 67 -6.77 -2.59 -16.49
C TYR A 67 -7.23 -2.37 -17.94
N LEU A 68 -6.29 -2.23 -18.88
CA LEU A 68 -6.62 -2.07 -20.29
C LEU A 68 -7.29 -3.33 -20.88
N SER A 69 -6.87 -4.53 -20.50
CA SER A 69 -7.51 -5.76 -20.98
C SER A 69 -8.95 -5.94 -20.49
N ARG A 70 -9.30 -5.30 -19.38
CA ARG A 70 -10.67 -5.30 -18.81
C ARG A 70 -11.56 -4.20 -19.39
N LEU A 71 -10.97 -3.23 -20.13
CA LEU A 71 -11.76 -2.20 -20.79
C LEU A 71 -12.48 -2.78 -22.00
N ASP A 72 -13.81 -2.74 -21.96
CA ASP A 72 -14.66 -3.10 -23.09
C ASP A 72 -14.69 -2.00 -24.16
N ARG A 73 -14.30 -0.78 -23.79
CA ARG A 73 -14.28 0.40 -24.65
C ARG A 73 -13.17 1.37 -24.24
N ASP A 74 -12.56 2.04 -25.20
CA ASP A 74 -11.50 3.04 -24.96
C ASP A 74 -12.05 4.45 -24.85
N PHE A 75 -13.00 4.77 -25.73
CA PHE A 75 -13.71 6.05 -25.74
C PHE A 75 -15.20 5.79 -25.91
N THR A 76 -16.00 6.72 -25.39
CA THR A 76 -17.45 6.76 -25.65
C THR A 76 -17.81 8.15 -26.15
N ILE A 77 -18.39 8.22 -27.31
CA ILE A 77 -18.88 9.47 -27.90
C ILE A 77 -20.36 9.61 -27.55
N PHE A 78 -20.72 10.66 -26.86
CA PHE A 78 -22.10 11.00 -26.56
C PHE A 78 -22.55 12.12 -27.50
N ALA A 79 -23.52 11.86 -28.38
CA ALA A 79 -23.98 12.83 -29.35
C ALA A 79 -25.49 12.99 -29.32
N GLN A 80 -25.98 14.19 -29.56
CA GLN A 80 -27.41 14.50 -29.69
C GLN A 80 -27.86 14.39 -31.15
N THR A 81 -27.91 13.16 -31.65
CA THR A 81 -28.27 12.89 -33.07
C THR A 81 -29.04 11.58 -33.20
N ALA A 82 -29.93 11.51 -34.18
CA ALA A 82 -30.57 10.27 -34.63
C ALA A 82 -29.69 9.48 -35.61
N GLN A 83 -28.65 10.08 -36.18
CA GLN A 83 -27.82 9.52 -37.26
C GLN A 83 -26.71 8.62 -36.71
N ALA A 84 -27.07 7.59 -35.93
CA ALA A 84 -26.11 6.74 -35.23
C ALA A 84 -25.10 6.04 -36.16
N ARG A 85 -25.54 5.52 -37.31
CA ARG A 85 -24.66 4.85 -38.28
C ARG A 85 -23.69 5.82 -38.95
N GLN A 86 -24.15 7.03 -39.35
CA GLN A 86 -23.28 8.05 -39.99
C GLN A 86 -22.22 8.56 -39.01
N LEU A 87 -22.58 8.76 -37.75
CA LEU A 87 -21.63 9.10 -36.68
C LEU A 87 -20.59 7.99 -36.51
N ALA A 88 -21.00 6.72 -36.45
CA ALA A 88 -20.11 5.58 -36.36
C ALA A 88 -19.16 5.48 -37.56
N ASP A 89 -19.66 5.68 -38.76
CA ASP A 89 -18.84 5.67 -40.01
C ASP A 89 -17.82 6.81 -40.02
N SER A 90 -18.21 8.01 -39.58
CA SER A 90 -17.31 9.16 -39.43
C SER A 90 -16.22 8.92 -38.40
N LEU A 91 -16.55 8.26 -37.28
CA LEU A 91 -15.58 7.90 -36.23
C LEU A 91 -14.65 6.78 -36.67
N SER A 92 -15.14 5.81 -37.46
CA SER A 92 -14.29 4.73 -37.97
C SER A 92 -13.22 5.22 -38.95
N ALA A 93 -13.42 6.39 -39.56
CA ALA A 93 -12.43 7.02 -40.46
C ALA A 93 -11.29 7.75 -39.71
N VAL A 94 -11.38 7.90 -38.37
CA VAL A 94 -10.32 8.55 -37.58
C VAL A 94 -9.11 7.61 -37.46
N PRO A 95 -7.89 8.06 -37.80
CA PRO A 95 -6.70 7.21 -37.73
C PRO A 95 -6.44 6.68 -36.28
N GLY A 96 -6.23 5.39 -36.17
CA GLY A 96 -6.00 4.73 -34.86
C GLY A 96 -7.26 4.11 -34.24
N VAL A 97 -8.43 4.32 -34.82
CA VAL A 97 -9.68 3.63 -34.45
C VAL A 97 -9.70 2.25 -35.10
N THR A 98 -9.99 1.21 -34.32
CA THR A 98 -10.07 -0.17 -34.82
C THR A 98 -11.50 -0.71 -34.92
N PHE A 99 -12.38 -0.26 -34.00
CA PHE A 99 -13.76 -0.69 -33.99
C PHE A 99 -14.67 0.40 -33.41
N VAL A 100 -15.92 0.47 -33.87
CA VAL A 100 -16.95 1.39 -33.41
C VAL A 100 -18.29 0.65 -33.25
N ALA A 101 -18.97 0.87 -32.15
CA ALA A 101 -20.28 0.28 -31.86
C ALA A 101 -21.28 1.38 -31.50
N PRO A 102 -22.19 1.73 -32.40
CA PRO A 102 -23.24 2.71 -32.11
C PRO A 102 -24.37 2.04 -31.32
N TYR A 103 -24.85 2.73 -30.29
CA TYR A 103 -26.09 2.40 -29.61
C TYR A 103 -26.83 3.64 -29.20
N ARG A 104 -28.13 3.53 -29.02
CA ARG A 104 -29.00 4.64 -28.76
C ARG A 104 -29.92 4.33 -27.57
N GLU A 105 -29.93 5.23 -26.62
CA GLU A 105 -30.87 5.22 -25.52
C GLU A 105 -32.21 5.79 -26.01
N ILE A 106 -33.29 5.05 -25.81
CA ILE A 106 -34.62 5.51 -26.16
C ILE A 106 -35.10 6.49 -25.09
N ALA A 107 -35.71 7.57 -25.52
CA ALA A 107 -36.00 8.77 -24.77
C ALA A 107 -36.67 8.54 -23.39
N ALA A 108 -36.44 9.47 -22.46
CA ALA A 108 -36.94 9.46 -21.10
C ALA A 108 -38.45 9.11 -20.99
N GLY A 109 -38.74 8.17 -20.12
CA GLY A 109 -40.12 7.65 -19.95
C GLY A 109 -40.42 6.36 -20.74
N SER A 110 -39.40 5.80 -21.43
CA SER A 110 -39.47 4.50 -22.08
C SER A 110 -39.14 3.36 -21.10
N GLY A 111 -39.81 2.30 -21.22
CA GLY A 111 -39.62 1.05 -20.46
C GLY A 111 -40.60 0.01 -20.94
N PHE A 112 -40.47 -1.23 -20.47
CA PHE A 112 -41.56 -2.15 -20.73
C PHE A 112 -42.47 -2.32 -19.48
N SER A 113 -43.69 -2.65 -19.71
CA SER A 113 -44.64 -2.86 -18.63
C SER A 113 -45.24 -4.27 -18.68
N THR A 114 -45.30 -4.91 -17.51
CA THR A 114 -46.22 -6.01 -17.25
C THR A 114 -47.21 -5.49 -16.21
N GLY A 115 -48.38 -5.07 -16.67
CA GLY A 115 -49.38 -4.38 -15.81
C GLY A 115 -48.99 -2.90 -15.60
N ASN A 116 -48.96 -2.42 -14.32
CA ASN A 116 -48.75 -1.02 -14.00
C ASN A 116 -47.32 -0.62 -13.65
N LEU A 117 -46.33 -1.52 -13.80
CA LEU A 117 -44.92 -1.29 -13.47
C LEU A 117 -44.09 -1.06 -14.74
N THR A 118 -43.41 0.07 -14.80
CA THR A 118 -42.44 0.39 -15.86
C THR A 118 -41.03 0.29 -15.30
N ALA A 119 -40.16 -0.49 -15.92
CA ALA A 119 -38.75 -0.60 -15.52
C ALA A 119 -37.88 -0.99 -16.72
N GLY A 120 -36.61 -0.66 -16.64
CA GLY A 120 -35.59 -0.98 -17.63
C GLY A 120 -35.33 0.16 -18.63
N LEU A 121 -34.09 0.24 -19.08
CA LEU A 121 -33.67 1.19 -20.12
C LEU A 121 -33.50 0.44 -21.43
N PRO A 122 -34.30 0.78 -22.47
CA PRO A 122 -34.09 0.20 -23.79
C PRO A 122 -32.92 0.84 -24.51
N TYR A 123 -31.99 0.01 -24.94
CA TYR A 123 -30.86 0.38 -25.81
C TYR A 123 -31.07 -0.20 -27.20
N ALA A 124 -31.13 0.67 -28.19
CA ALA A 124 -31.17 0.22 -29.59
C ALA A 124 -29.74 0.07 -30.11
N VAL A 125 -29.39 -1.13 -30.58
CA VAL A 125 -28.04 -1.44 -31.06
C VAL A 125 -28.06 -1.86 -32.53
N ASP A 126 -26.94 -1.66 -33.21
CA ASP A 126 -26.75 -2.20 -34.57
C ASP A 126 -26.30 -3.66 -34.47
N PRO A 127 -27.08 -4.63 -34.97
CA PRO A 127 -26.72 -6.07 -34.89
C PRO A 127 -25.37 -6.40 -35.54
N ASN A 128 -24.90 -5.58 -36.52
CA ASN A 128 -23.62 -5.78 -37.20
C ASN A 128 -22.42 -5.21 -36.43
N ARG A 129 -22.68 -4.33 -35.47
CA ARG A 129 -21.65 -3.63 -34.66
C ARG A 129 -22.06 -3.60 -33.19
N LEU A 130 -22.16 -4.80 -32.60
CA LEU A 130 -22.56 -4.95 -31.19
C LEU A 130 -21.51 -4.35 -30.23
N PRO A 131 -21.95 -3.69 -29.15
CA PRO A 131 -21.03 -3.20 -28.13
C PRO A 131 -20.15 -4.32 -27.54
N PRO A 132 -18.83 -4.11 -27.39
CA PRO A 132 -17.90 -5.14 -26.96
C PRO A 132 -18.19 -5.70 -25.58
N PHE A 133 -18.81 -4.92 -24.67
CA PHE A 133 -19.16 -5.41 -23.33
C PHE A 133 -20.12 -6.62 -23.35
N LEU A 134 -20.93 -6.76 -24.39
CA LEU A 134 -21.85 -7.89 -24.53
C LEU A 134 -21.13 -9.25 -24.64
N ALA A 135 -19.88 -9.26 -25.09
CA ALA A 135 -19.08 -10.48 -25.20
C ALA A 135 -18.70 -11.06 -23.81
N THR A 136 -18.75 -10.27 -22.75
CA THR A 136 -18.42 -10.69 -21.36
C THR A 136 -19.64 -11.17 -20.60
N TRP A 137 -20.85 -10.94 -21.11
CA TRP A 137 -22.11 -11.34 -20.50
C TRP A 137 -22.52 -12.76 -20.90
N HIS A 138 -23.15 -13.47 -19.97
CA HIS A 138 -23.60 -14.83 -20.22
C HIS A 138 -24.93 -14.79 -20.94
N LEU A 139 -24.96 -15.26 -22.20
CA LEU A 139 -26.16 -15.29 -23.03
C LEU A 139 -26.84 -16.64 -22.92
N SER A 140 -28.11 -16.64 -22.48
CA SER A 140 -29.03 -17.76 -22.56
C SER A 140 -29.98 -17.50 -23.72
N GLY A 141 -30.05 -18.38 -24.69
CA GLY A 141 -30.85 -18.20 -25.92
C GLY A 141 -30.04 -17.72 -27.12
N THR A 142 -30.58 -16.83 -27.94
CA THR A 142 -29.92 -16.33 -29.15
C THR A 142 -29.78 -14.81 -29.14
N MET A 143 -28.63 -14.30 -29.64
CA MET A 143 -28.37 -12.85 -29.80
C MET A 143 -28.89 -12.33 -31.18
N VAL A 144 -29.98 -12.90 -31.68
CA VAL A 144 -30.56 -12.46 -32.96
C VAL A 144 -31.50 -11.29 -32.70
N LEU A 145 -31.02 -10.07 -32.93
CA LEU A 145 -31.84 -8.87 -32.86
C LEU A 145 -32.45 -8.59 -34.25
N ALA A 146 -33.59 -9.20 -34.54
CA ALA A 146 -34.43 -8.80 -35.69
C ALA A 146 -35.40 -7.71 -35.25
N ARG A 147 -36.04 -7.02 -36.21
CA ARG A 147 -37.10 -6.07 -35.91
C ARG A 147 -38.22 -6.78 -35.12
N GLY A 148 -38.69 -6.13 -34.06
CA GLY A 148 -39.72 -6.69 -33.19
C GLY A 148 -39.21 -7.78 -32.24
N SER A 149 -37.88 -7.97 -32.10
CA SER A 149 -37.30 -8.85 -31.11
C SER A 149 -36.44 -8.07 -30.09
N THR A 150 -36.22 -8.69 -28.91
CA THR A 150 -35.43 -8.11 -27.84
C THR A 150 -34.61 -9.16 -27.12
N VAL A 151 -33.48 -8.71 -26.55
CA VAL A 151 -32.69 -9.47 -25.56
C VAL A 151 -32.74 -8.70 -24.27
N VAL A 152 -33.06 -9.38 -23.17
CA VAL A 152 -33.35 -8.78 -21.86
C VAL A 152 -32.27 -9.15 -20.87
N SER A 153 -31.89 -8.23 -19.96
CA SER A 153 -31.00 -8.58 -18.85
C SER A 153 -31.65 -9.56 -17.89
N GLY A 154 -30.86 -10.53 -17.38
CA GLY A 154 -31.39 -11.59 -16.50
C GLY A 154 -32.04 -11.04 -15.23
N ASP A 155 -31.50 -9.98 -14.66
CA ASP A 155 -32.05 -9.24 -13.52
C ASP A 155 -33.47 -8.70 -13.84
N LEU A 156 -33.63 -8.11 -15.01
CA LEU A 156 -34.91 -7.58 -15.48
C LEU A 156 -35.91 -8.72 -15.77
N ALA A 157 -35.43 -9.81 -16.40
CA ALA A 157 -36.24 -10.98 -16.70
C ALA A 157 -36.74 -11.66 -15.43
N ALA A 158 -35.88 -11.82 -14.42
CA ALA A 158 -36.24 -12.38 -13.12
C ALA A 158 -37.27 -11.49 -12.39
N ARG A 159 -37.10 -10.17 -12.47
CA ARG A 159 -37.96 -9.18 -11.82
C ARG A 159 -39.40 -9.20 -12.37
N PHE A 160 -39.56 -9.44 -13.67
CA PHE A 160 -40.85 -9.45 -14.36
C PHE A 160 -41.35 -10.84 -14.71
N VAL A 161 -40.61 -11.88 -14.35
CA VAL A 161 -40.93 -13.29 -14.63
C VAL A 161 -41.15 -13.52 -16.15
N VAL A 162 -40.16 -13.03 -16.92
CA VAL A 162 -40.18 -13.14 -18.39
C VAL A 162 -39.16 -14.17 -18.85
N GLY A 163 -39.57 -15.07 -19.71
CA GLY A 163 -38.76 -16.14 -20.31
C GLY A 163 -38.50 -15.95 -21.82
N ILE A 164 -37.63 -16.81 -22.37
CA ILE A 164 -37.36 -16.82 -23.81
C ILE A 164 -38.61 -17.26 -24.56
N GLY A 165 -39.01 -16.50 -25.59
CA GLY A 165 -40.23 -16.72 -26.37
C GLY A 165 -41.43 -15.91 -25.91
N ASP A 166 -41.35 -15.28 -24.73
CA ASP A 166 -42.44 -14.42 -24.26
C ASP A 166 -42.44 -13.08 -25.03
N THR A 167 -43.63 -12.48 -25.08
CA THR A 167 -43.82 -11.18 -25.72
C THR A 167 -43.94 -10.10 -24.64
N ILE A 168 -43.11 -9.09 -24.70
CA ILE A 168 -43.13 -7.93 -23.80
C ILE A 168 -43.57 -6.68 -24.57
N GLU A 169 -44.30 -5.79 -23.88
CA GLU A 169 -44.75 -4.55 -24.45
C GLU A 169 -43.75 -3.43 -24.08
N LEU A 170 -43.03 -2.88 -25.06
CA LEU A 170 -42.20 -1.68 -24.87
C LEU A 170 -43.08 -0.45 -24.95
N ARG A 171 -43.09 0.33 -23.87
CA ARG A 171 -43.81 1.60 -23.77
C ARG A 171 -42.82 2.75 -23.94
N ALA A 172 -43.00 3.57 -24.92
CA ALA A 172 -42.26 4.83 -25.09
C ALA A 172 -43.24 6.01 -24.92
N SER A 173 -42.98 6.83 -23.91
CA SER A 173 -43.83 8.01 -23.57
C SER A 173 -43.00 9.28 -23.68
N THR A 174 -43.54 10.28 -24.36
CA THR A 174 -42.92 11.58 -24.50
C THR A 174 -43.92 12.70 -24.26
N PHE A 175 -43.52 13.77 -23.59
CA PHE A 175 -44.37 14.90 -23.34
C PHE A 175 -44.31 15.87 -24.51
N ASN A 176 -45.41 16.05 -25.23
CA ASN A 176 -45.52 17.01 -26.29
C ASN A 176 -45.78 18.40 -25.69
N VAL A 177 -44.73 19.26 -25.72
CA VAL A 177 -44.76 20.59 -25.12
C VAL A 177 -45.82 21.51 -25.82
N THR A 178 -46.12 21.27 -27.08
CA THR A 178 -47.07 22.07 -27.86
C THR A 178 -48.53 21.74 -27.51
N SER A 179 -48.86 20.46 -27.42
CA SER A 179 -50.19 19.96 -27.06
C SER A 179 -50.42 19.80 -25.56
N ARG A 180 -49.30 19.90 -24.75
CA ARG A 180 -49.29 19.61 -23.28
C ARG A 180 -49.85 18.22 -22.92
N VAL A 181 -49.74 17.25 -23.83
CA VAL A 181 -50.24 15.90 -23.65
C VAL A 181 -49.05 14.93 -23.68
N THR A 182 -49.10 13.93 -22.83
CA THR A 182 -48.14 12.81 -22.93
C THR A 182 -48.59 11.86 -24.02
N GLU A 183 -47.85 11.78 -25.10
CA GLU A 183 -48.04 10.82 -26.17
C GLU A 183 -47.34 9.52 -25.81
N THR A 184 -48.02 8.40 -25.83
CA THR A 184 -47.51 7.08 -25.53
C THR A 184 -47.70 6.16 -26.72
N ARG A 185 -46.65 5.44 -27.10
CA ARG A 185 -46.63 4.40 -28.14
C ARG A 185 -46.17 3.08 -27.54
N PHE A 186 -46.73 1.99 -28.09
CA PHE A 186 -46.49 0.64 -27.62
C PHE A 186 -45.94 -0.19 -28.78
N VAL A 187 -44.94 -1.00 -28.47
CA VAL A 187 -44.33 -1.98 -29.42
C VAL A 187 -44.22 -3.30 -28.71
N ASN A 188 -44.75 -4.34 -29.35
CA ASN A 188 -44.63 -5.71 -28.87
C ASN A 188 -43.31 -6.32 -29.35
N LEU A 189 -42.49 -6.80 -28.42
CA LEU A 189 -41.18 -7.37 -28.68
C LEU A 189 -41.16 -8.82 -28.18
N THR A 190 -40.64 -9.73 -29.00
CA THR A 190 -40.46 -11.14 -28.61
C THR A 190 -39.07 -11.31 -28.01
N VAL A 191 -38.97 -11.90 -26.80
CA VAL A 191 -37.70 -12.17 -26.11
C VAL A 191 -36.98 -13.34 -26.79
N GLN A 192 -35.79 -13.07 -27.35
CA GLN A 192 -34.95 -14.06 -28.02
C GLN A 192 -33.82 -14.61 -27.12
N GLY A 193 -33.42 -13.85 -26.12
CA GLY A 193 -32.36 -14.25 -25.21
C GLY A 193 -32.35 -13.46 -23.91
N LEU A 194 -31.67 -14.02 -22.93
CA LEU A 194 -31.42 -13.41 -21.63
C LEU A 194 -29.90 -13.22 -21.45
N LEU A 195 -29.53 -12.06 -20.94
CA LEU A 195 -28.13 -11.68 -20.66
C LEU A 195 -27.91 -11.57 -19.15
N ASP A 196 -27.11 -12.48 -18.60
CA ASP A 196 -26.72 -12.46 -17.20
C ASP A 196 -25.38 -11.74 -17.01
N ALA A 197 -25.31 -10.86 -16.02
CA ALA A 197 -24.09 -10.15 -15.69
C ALA A 197 -22.98 -11.12 -15.27
N PRO A 198 -21.71 -10.85 -15.62
CA PRO A 198 -20.61 -11.69 -15.19
C PRO A 198 -20.50 -11.68 -13.66
N THR A 199 -20.44 -12.87 -13.05
CA THR A 199 -20.40 -13.08 -11.59
C THR A 199 -19.16 -12.52 -10.91
N ASN A 200 -18.14 -12.14 -11.67
CA ASN A 200 -16.82 -11.73 -11.16
C ASN A 200 -16.66 -10.22 -10.88
N GLY A 201 -17.71 -9.51 -10.50
CA GLY A 201 -17.60 -8.16 -9.90
C GLY A 201 -16.88 -7.05 -10.71
N VAL A 202 -16.45 -7.34 -11.95
CA VAL A 202 -15.59 -6.45 -12.77
C VAL A 202 -16.39 -5.36 -13.50
N SER A 203 -17.70 -5.34 -13.32
CA SER A 203 -18.63 -4.45 -14.03
C SER A 203 -18.61 -2.98 -13.60
N LEU A 204 -17.83 -2.59 -12.59
CA LEU A 204 -17.88 -1.22 -12.04
C LEU A 204 -17.27 -0.14 -12.94
N ILE A 205 -16.50 -0.51 -13.97
CA ILE A 205 -15.83 0.48 -14.84
C ILE A 205 -16.43 0.50 -16.24
N ASN A 206 -17.12 -0.56 -16.70
CA ASN A 206 -17.34 -0.82 -18.13
C ASN A 206 -18.73 -1.33 -18.55
N GLY A 207 -19.67 -1.46 -17.63
CA GLY A 207 -21.04 -1.81 -18.01
C GLY A 207 -21.92 -0.57 -18.31
N PRO A 208 -23.08 -0.73 -18.94
CA PRO A 208 -24.12 0.27 -18.77
C PRO A 208 -24.32 0.46 -17.27
N SER A 209 -24.47 1.69 -16.82
CA SER A 209 -24.62 2.06 -15.38
C SER A 209 -25.85 1.40 -14.73
N PHE A 210 -26.47 0.43 -15.40
CA PHE A 210 -27.76 -0.16 -15.08
C PHE A 210 -27.69 -1.68 -15.18
N SER A 211 -28.01 -2.34 -14.12
CA SER A 211 -28.19 -3.79 -14.07
C SER A 211 -29.42 -4.28 -14.86
N SER A 212 -30.35 -3.37 -15.18
CA SER A 212 -31.65 -3.66 -15.78
C SER A 212 -31.81 -2.96 -17.11
N PHE A 213 -31.58 -3.66 -18.22
CA PHE A 213 -31.72 -3.11 -19.58
C PHE A 213 -32.32 -4.14 -20.54
N LEU A 214 -32.79 -3.63 -21.69
CA LEU A 214 -33.20 -4.45 -22.81
C LEU A 214 -32.56 -3.93 -24.12
N LEU A 215 -32.21 -4.85 -25.01
CA LEU A 215 -31.59 -4.54 -26.30
C LEU A 215 -32.64 -4.71 -27.39
N ILE A 216 -32.77 -3.71 -28.26
CA ILE A 216 -33.65 -3.74 -29.45
C ILE A 216 -32.84 -3.41 -30.69
N HIS A 217 -33.41 -3.71 -31.84
CA HIS A 217 -32.84 -3.34 -33.12
C HIS A 217 -32.84 -1.82 -33.35
N LEU A 218 -31.75 -1.24 -33.91
CA LEU A 218 -31.62 0.21 -34.11
C LEU A 218 -32.75 0.80 -34.98
N ASP A 219 -33.22 0.04 -36.00
CA ASP A 219 -34.31 0.46 -36.85
C ASP A 219 -35.66 0.55 -36.13
N ASP A 220 -35.87 -0.22 -35.05
CA ASP A 220 -37.07 -0.09 -34.22
C ASP A 220 -37.06 1.23 -33.42
N ALA A 221 -35.89 1.67 -32.98
CA ALA A 221 -35.72 3.01 -32.38
C ALA A 221 -35.97 4.13 -33.40
N ASP A 222 -35.46 4.00 -34.63
CA ASP A 222 -35.69 5.00 -35.71
C ASP A 222 -37.17 5.12 -36.06
N TRP A 223 -37.87 4.00 -36.05
CA TRP A 223 -39.33 4.00 -36.23
C TRP A 223 -40.05 4.66 -35.03
N LEU A 224 -39.71 4.32 -33.80
CA LEU A 224 -40.29 4.92 -32.58
C LEU A 224 -40.11 6.44 -32.58
N ASP A 225 -38.95 6.96 -32.93
CA ASP A 225 -38.68 8.38 -32.99
C ASP A 225 -39.46 9.08 -34.15
N SER A 226 -39.61 8.41 -35.28
CA SER A 226 -40.39 8.95 -36.38
C SER A 226 -41.89 9.14 -36.05
N VAL A 227 -42.36 8.34 -35.11
CA VAL A 227 -43.80 8.35 -34.67
C VAL A 227 -44.00 9.26 -33.45
N LEU A 228 -42.96 9.46 -32.61
CA LEU A 228 -43.00 10.36 -31.48
C LEU A 228 -42.65 11.79 -31.95
N THR A 229 -43.63 12.64 -32.01
CA THR A 229 -43.50 14.06 -32.45
C THR A 229 -42.76 14.99 -31.48
N SER A 230 -41.98 14.43 -30.54
CA SER A 230 -41.33 15.24 -29.51
C SER A 230 -40.09 15.94 -29.99
N ARG A 231 -39.81 17.13 -29.43
CA ARG A 231 -38.56 17.88 -29.62
C ARG A 231 -37.38 17.37 -28.80
N VAL A 232 -37.47 16.19 -28.26
CA VAL A 232 -36.35 15.58 -27.55
C VAL A 232 -35.37 15.07 -28.59
N THR A 233 -34.21 15.69 -28.69
CA THR A 233 -33.11 15.19 -29.55
C THR A 233 -32.67 13.82 -29.06
N PRO A 234 -32.68 12.78 -29.94
CA PRO A 234 -32.22 11.46 -29.57
C PRO A 234 -30.77 11.48 -29.09
N ARG A 235 -30.47 10.74 -28.04
CA ARG A 235 -29.10 10.55 -27.56
C ARG A 235 -28.51 9.30 -28.17
N THR A 236 -27.46 9.46 -28.94
CA THR A 236 -26.68 8.36 -29.49
C THR A 236 -25.35 8.30 -28.76
N SER A 237 -24.97 7.12 -28.33
CA SER A 237 -23.65 6.83 -27.79
C SER A 237 -22.91 5.91 -28.77
N VAL A 238 -21.61 6.11 -28.94
CA VAL A 238 -20.78 5.25 -29.78
C VAL A 238 -19.55 4.83 -28.99
N ASP A 239 -19.42 3.54 -28.75
CA ASP A 239 -18.23 2.98 -28.15
C ASP A 239 -17.13 2.80 -29.21
N VAL A 240 -15.92 3.22 -28.87
CA VAL A 240 -14.76 3.22 -29.77
C VAL A 240 -13.63 2.42 -29.15
N LEU A 241 -13.08 1.48 -29.92
CA LEU A 241 -11.84 0.79 -29.63
C LEU A 241 -10.70 1.31 -30.49
N ILE A 242 -9.50 1.38 -29.92
CA ILE A 242 -8.30 1.88 -30.56
C ILE A 242 -7.21 0.81 -30.66
N ASP A 243 -6.20 1.07 -31.47
CA ASP A 243 -4.98 0.24 -31.49
C ASP A 243 -4.13 0.57 -30.23
N ARG A 244 -4.42 -0.13 -29.15
CA ARG A 244 -3.71 0.03 -27.87
C ARG A 244 -2.22 -0.29 -27.99
N GLY A 245 -1.87 -1.29 -28.81
CA GLY A 245 -0.48 -1.72 -28.98
C GLY A 245 0.41 -0.67 -29.65
N ALA A 246 -0.14 0.09 -30.59
CA ALA A 246 0.58 1.15 -31.30
C ALA A 246 0.65 2.47 -30.50
N LEU A 247 -0.38 2.76 -29.71
CA LEU A 247 -0.55 4.07 -29.06
C LEU A 247 -0.08 4.11 -27.61
N LEU A 248 -0.14 2.99 -26.88
CA LEU A 248 0.10 2.94 -25.44
C LEU A 248 1.41 2.24 -25.11
N ASN A 249 2.19 2.86 -24.25
CA ASN A 249 3.41 2.29 -23.68
C ASN A 249 3.35 2.33 -22.15
N ALA A 250 3.36 1.16 -21.52
CA ALA A 250 3.30 1.01 -20.08
C ALA A 250 4.45 1.71 -19.31
N TYR A 251 5.58 1.96 -19.98
CA TYR A 251 6.78 2.57 -19.40
C TYR A 251 6.87 4.07 -19.57
N ASP A 252 6.08 4.61 -20.50
CA ASP A 252 6.05 6.04 -20.82
C ASP A 252 4.60 6.50 -20.91
N ILE A 253 3.99 6.75 -19.76
CA ILE A 253 2.61 7.23 -19.64
C ILE A 253 2.48 8.59 -20.34
N GLU A 254 3.48 9.46 -20.18
CA GLU A 254 3.47 10.78 -20.82
C GLU A 254 3.63 10.69 -22.34
N GLY A 255 4.46 9.74 -22.82
CA GLY A 255 4.53 9.40 -24.25
C GLY A 255 3.20 8.86 -24.79
N SER A 256 2.54 7.99 -24.02
CA SER A 256 1.22 7.46 -24.36
C SER A 256 0.17 8.57 -24.48
N ARG A 257 0.15 9.52 -23.57
CA ARG A 257 -0.73 10.71 -23.66
C ARG A 257 -0.45 11.55 -24.92
N ARG A 258 0.84 11.75 -25.25
CA ARG A 258 1.22 12.48 -26.47
C ARG A 258 0.78 11.75 -27.73
N ASN A 259 0.88 10.42 -27.76
CA ASN A 259 0.44 9.60 -28.89
C ASN A 259 -1.10 9.58 -29.03
N LEU A 260 -1.84 9.65 -27.90
CA LEU A 260 -3.30 9.72 -27.90
C LEU A 260 -3.84 11.09 -28.32
N ALA A 261 -3.12 12.17 -28.10
CA ALA A 261 -3.60 13.53 -28.35
C ALA A 261 -4.08 13.84 -29.80
N PRO A 262 -3.47 13.32 -30.86
CA PRO A 262 -4.00 13.48 -32.24
C PRO A 262 -5.35 12.75 -32.43
N LEU A 263 -5.46 11.53 -31.90
CA LEU A 263 -6.67 10.72 -31.99
C LEU A 263 -7.81 11.37 -31.18
N GLN A 264 -7.55 11.83 -29.95
CA GLN A 264 -8.53 12.56 -29.12
C GLN A 264 -9.08 13.80 -29.84
N ARG A 265 -8.20 14.57 -30.50
CA ARG A 265 -8.61 15.73 -31.31
C ARG A 265 -9.46 15.32 -32.48
N GLY A 266 -9.13 14.23 -33.19
CA GLY A 266 -9.93 13.69 -34.27
C GLY A 266 -11.33 13.28 -33.83
N LEU A 267 -11.41 12.50 -32.75
CA LEU A 267 -12.67 12.08 -32.15
C LEU A 267 -13.50 13.28 -31.67
N ALA A 268 -12.87 14.26 -31.01
CA ALA A 268 -13.55 15.48 -30.56
C ALA A 268 -14.09 16.30 -31.73
N THR A 269 -13.36 16.41 -32.83
CA THR A 269 -13.81 17.14 -34.02
C THR A 269 -15.06 16.51 -34.61
N VAL A 270 -15.08 15.17 -34.73
CA VAL A 270 -16.26 14.44 -35.22
C VAL A 270 -17.41 14.57 -34.19
N ALA A 271 -17.14 14.37 -32.89
CA ALA A 271 -18.18 14.50 -31.87
C ALA A 271 -18.85 15.87 -31.87
N HIS A 272 -18.07 16.96 -32.00
CA HIS A 272 -18.60 18.32 -32.02
C HIS A 272 -19.49 18.59 -33.24
N SER A 273 -19.21 17.99 -34.42
CA SER A 273 -20.06 18.14 -35.61
C SER A 273 -21.46 17.55 -35.40
N TYR A 274 -21.63 16.68 -34.42
CA TYR A 274 -22.92 16.08 -34.02
C TYR A 274 -23.42 16.57 -32.65
N ASN A 275 -22.99 17.75 -32.18
CA ASN A 275 -23.33 18.28 -30.87
C ASN A 275 -23.00 17.29 -29.71
N GLY A 276 -21.86 16.64 -29.81
CA GLY A 276 -21.47 15.61 -28.87
C GLY A 276 -20.22 15.95 -28.04
N SER A 277 -19.98 15.08 -27.07
CA SER A 277 -18.79 15.10 -26.21
C SER A 277 -18.08 13.73 -26.23
N VAL A 278 -16.81 13.74 -25.86
CA VAL A 278 -15.97 12.54 -25.80
C VAL A 278 -15.73 12.15 -24.35
N GLY A 279 -16.15 10.97 -23.98
CA GLY A 279 -15.76 10.31 -22.75
C GLY A 279 -14.48 9.51 -22.99
N ASP A 280 -13.44 9.78 -22.21
CA ASP A 280 -12.11 9.19 -22.36
C ASP A 280 -11.78 8.28 -21.18
N MET A 281 -11.98 6.97 -21.36
CA MET A 281 -11.67 5.96 -20.34
C MET A 281 -10.18 5.65 -20.28
N VAL A 282 -9.49 5.68 -21.41
CA VAL A 282 -8.04 5.39 -21.46
C VAL A 282 -7.25 6.42 -20.66
N SER A 283 -7.52 7.72 -20.87
CA SER A 283 -6.85 8.78 -20.10
C SER A 283 -7.17 8.71 -18.61
N SER A 284 -8.38 8.30 -18.26
CA SER A 284 -8.77 8.07 -16.86
C SER A 284 -7.95 6.95 -16.23
N ILE A 285 -7.77 5.82 -16.93
CA ILE A 285 -6.92 4.71 -16.47
C ILE A 285 -5.45 5.13 -16.42
N LEU A 286 -4.94 5.83 -17.42
CA LEU A 286 -3.57 6.34 -17.39
C LEU A 286 -3.35 7.25 -16.18
N GLY A 287 -4.29 8.15 -15.87
CA GLY A 287 -4.25 9.00 -14.68
C GLY A 287 -4.30 8.21 -13.38
N TYR A 288 -5.16 7.18 -13.33
CA TYR A 288 -5.23 6.27 -12.18
C TYR A 288 -3.90 5.53 -11.97
N VAL A 289 -3.38 4.88 -13.02
CA VAL A 289 -2.10 4.14 -12.95
C VAL A 289 -0.94 5.06 -12.58
N GLU A 290 -0.90 6.30 -13.09
CA GLU A 290 0.12 7.29 -12.75
C GLU A 290 0.06 7.67 -11.27
N THR A 291 -1.13 8.00 -10.76
CA THR A 291 -1.36 8.36 -9.36
C THR A 291 -0.97 7.20 -8.42
N PHE A 292 -1.49 6.01 -8.68
CA PHE A 292 -1.20 4.83 -7.87
C PHE A 292 0.26 4.38 -7.97
N SER A 293 0.91 4.52 -9.14
CA SER A 293 2.33 4.23 -9.26
C SER A 293 3.19 5.21 -8.46
N GLY A 294 2.81 6.48 -8.42
CA GLY A 294 3.44 7.49 -7.58
C GLY A 294 3.35 7.15 -6.09
N LEU A 295 2.16 6.80 -5.64
CA LEU A 295 1.89 6.36 -4.26
C LEU A 295 2.66 5.08 -3.90
N ALA A 296 2.64 4.07 -4.78
CA ALA A 296 3.38 2.83 -4.57
C ALA A 296 4.88 3.09 -4.47
N ARG A 297 5.45 3.90 -5.38
CA ARG A 297 6.86 4.29 -5.31
C ARG A 297 7.21 4.95 -3.99
N GLN A 298 6.38 5.90 -3.53
CA GLN A 298 6.61 6.57 -2.26
C GLN A 298 6.54 5.61 -1.07
N LEU A 299 5.51 4.76 -1.00
CA LEU A 299 5.29 3.79 0.07
C LEU A 299 6.43 2.75 0.13
N PHE A 300 6.68 2.05 -0.98
CA PHE A 300 7.69 0.99 -1.00
C PHE A 300 9.11 1.54 -0.87
N PHE A 301 9.39 2.76 -1.35
CA PHE A 301 10.65 3.44 -1.10
C PHE A 301 10.83 3.78 0.38
N ALA A 302 9.79 4.32 1.04
CA ALA A 302 9.81 4.61 2.47
C ALA A 302 10.02 3.33 3.31
N LEU A 303 9.30 2.26 2.98
CA LEU A 303 9.48 0.94 3.60
C LEU A 303 10.89 0.37 3.36
N SER A 304 11.52 0.67 2.21
CA SER A 304 12.88 0.22 1.88
C SER A 304 13.98 1.01 2.59
N MET A 305 13.70 2.21 3.08
CA MET A 305 14.68 3.12 3.71
C MET A 305 15.50 2.45 4.82
N PRO A 306 14.94 1.64 5.72
CA PRO A 306 15.71 0.96 6.76
C PRO A 306 16.87 0.13 6.22
N ILE A 307 16.62 -0.68 5.18
CA ILE A 307 17.65 -1.55 4.57
C ILE A 307 18.69 -0.72 3.84
N ILE A 308 18.25 0.28 3.06
CA ILE A 308 19.12 1.18 2.32
C ILE A 308 20.05 1.90 3.29
N PHE A 309 19.52 2.47 4.37
CA PHE A 309 20.31 3.20 5.35
C PHE A 309 21.27 2.30 6.11
N LEU A 310 20.84 1.11 6.54
CA LEU A 310 21.70 0.16 7.24
C LEU A 310 22.84 -0.30 6.33
N GLY A 311 22.56 -0.61 5.06
CA GLY A 311 23.58 -0.96 4.06
C GLY A 311 24.57 0.17 3.81
N LEU A 312 24.10 1.42 3.68
CA LEU A 312 24.95 2.60 3.55
C LEU A 312 25.81 2.82 4.80
N TYR A 313 25.25 2.61 5.98
CA TYR A 313 25.97 2.74 7.24
C TYR A 313 27.08 1.70 7.37
N VAL A 314 26.82 0.44 6.99
CA VAL A 314 27.81 -0.63 6.91
C VAL A 314 28.88 -0.30 5.87
N GLY A 315 28.49 0.22 4.70
CA GLY A 315 29.40 0.69 3.65
C GLY A 315 30.31 1.83 4.14
N ALA A 316 29.78 2.78 4.90
CA ALA A 316 30.57 3.89 5.48
C ALA A 316 31.67 3.38 6.43
N ILE A 317 31.35 2.38 7.25
CA ILE A 317 32.35 1.74 8.13
C ILE A 317 33.38 0.98 7.30
N GLY A 318 32.96 0.27 6.25
CA GLY A 318 33.87 -0.43 5.33
C GLY A 318 34.86 0.52 4.64
N VAL A 319 34.39 1.71 4.22
CA VAL A 319 35.22 2.75 3.62
C VAL A 319 36.19 3.35 4.65
N ASP A 320 35.72 3.68 5.87
CA ASP A 320 36.59 4.21 6.92
C ASP A 320 37.70 3.21 7.27
N LEU A 321 37.38 1.92 7.32
CA LEU A 321 38.36 0.86 7.52
C LEU A 321 39.37 0.80 6.38
N ALA A 322 38.91 0.79 5.12
CA ALA A 322 39.77 0.75 3.95
C ALA A 322 40.76 1.92 3.91
N HIS A 323 40.30 3.13 4.31
CA HIS A 323 41.14 4.31 4.41
C HIS A 323 42.12 4.23 5.60
N SER A 324 41.70 3.64 6.74
CA SER A 324 42.58 3.51 7.92
C SER A 324 43.76 2.59 7.67
N GLU A 325 43.57 1.47 6.98
CA GLU A 325 44.62 0.55 6.58
C GLU A 325 45.65 1.19 5.64
N ARG A 326 45.25 2.21 4.87
CA ARG A 326 46.07 2.89 3.87
C ARG A 326 46.82 4.09 4.40
N ARG A 327 46.58 4.55 5.60
CA ARG A 327 47.22 5.74 6.15
C ARG A 327 48.73 5.71 6.00
N ARG A 328 49.36 4.56 6.26
CA ARG A 328 50.84 4.40 6.11
C ARG A 328 51.27 4.57 4.64
N HIS A 329 50.59 3.95 3.67
CA HIS A 329 50.88 4.10 2.25
C HIS A 329 50.73 5.54 1.75
N LEU A 330 49.68 6.21 2.16
CA LEU A 330 49.38 7.61 1.80
C LEU A 330 50.37 8.58 2.44
N SER A 331 50.84 8.27 3.65
CA SER A 331 51.92 9.06 4.30
C SER A 331 53.24 8.92 3.61
N ILE A 332 53.59 7.73 3.11
CA ILE A 332 54.80 7.49 2.29
C ILE A 332 54.70 8.30 0.97
N LEU A 333 53.51 8.29 0.31
CA LEU A 333 53.31 9.08 -0.90
C LEU A 333 53.51 10.60 -0.60
N LYS A 334 52.98 11.05 0.53
CA LYS A 334 53.14 12.48 0.98
C LYS A 334 54.58 12.84 1.30
N ALA A 335 55.30 11.92 1.96
CA ALA A 335 56.74 12.09 2.21
C ALA A 335 57.57 12.10 0.92
N ARG A 336 57.07 11.50 -0.17
CA ARG A 336 57.68 11.51 -1.51
C ARG A 336 57.26 12.75 -2.35
N GLY A 337 56.55 13.72 -1.77
CA GLY A 337 56.17 14.98 -2.42
C GLY A 337 54.74 15.05 -2.98
N ALA A 338 53.89 14.07 -2.72
CA ALA A 338 52.51 14.18 -3.14
C ALA A 338 51.74 15.23 -2.31
N ASN A 339 51.02 16.14 -2.98
CA ASN A 339 50.25 17.18 -2.34
C ASN A 339 48.92 16.62 -1.77
N SER A 340 48.39 17.23 -0.70
CA SER A 340 47.12 16.80 -0.09
C SER A 340 45.94 16.77 -1.09
N ARG A 341 45.96 17.68 -2.09
CA ARG A 341 44.95 17.74 -3.15
C ARG A 341 45.04 16.50 -4.10
N GLN A 342 46.26 16.11 -4.50
CA GLN A 342 46.48 14.94 -5.34
C GLN A 342 46.07 13.64 -4.63
N ILE A 343 46.30 13.55 -3.31
CA ILE A 343 45.84 12.41 -2.51
C ILE A 343 44.30 12.40 -2.42
N LEU A 344 43.66 13.55 -2.26
CA LEU A 344 42.21 13.65 -2.26
C LEU A 344 41.60 13.25 -3.62
N GLU A 345 42.14 13.74 -4.71
CA GLU A 345 41.75 13.38 -6.08
C GLU A 345 41.88 11.88 -6.34
N LEU A 346 43.00 11.28 -5.89
CA LEU A 346 43.18 9.83 -5.98
C LEU A 346 42.11 9.04 -5.22
N LEU A 347 41.81 9.43 -3.97
CA LEU A 347 40.78 8.76 -3.15
C LEU A 347 39.36 8.96 -3.70
N ILE A 348 39.09 10.12 -4.30
CA ILE A 348 37.81 10.37 -5.00
C ILE A 348 37.66 9.48 -6.24
N LEU A 349 38.69 9.41 -7.11
CA LEU A 349 38.67 8.54 -8.28
C LEU A 349 38.48 7.08 -7.89
N GLU A 350 39.16 6.65 -6.84
CA GLU A 350 38.99 5.29 -6.32
C GLU A 350 37.57 5.05 -5.77
N SER A 351 36.96 6.03 -5.11
CA SER A 351 35.59 5.93 -4.62
C SER A 351 34.55 5.88 -5.75
N LEU A 352 34.80 6.60 -6.85
CA LEU A 352 33.95 6.53 -8.04
C LEU A 352 34.03 5.14 -8.71
N ILE A 353 35.22 4.57 -8.84
CA ILE A 353 35.41 3.23 -9.41
C ILE A 353 34.76 2.16 -8.52
N THR A 354 35.01 2.21 -7.21
CA THR A 354 34.41 1.25 -6.26
C THR A 354 32.91 1.43 -6.15
N GLY A 355 32.41 2.66 -6.28
CA GLY A 355 30.98 3.00 -6.32
C GLY A 355 30.29 2.42 -7.56
N SER A 356 30.90 2.58 -8.74
CA SER A 356 30.37 2.00 -9.98
C SER A 356 30.36 0.47 -9.93
N LEU A 357 31.39 -0.15 -9.34
CA LEU A 357 31.42 -1.60 -9.10
C LEU A 357 30.31 -2.02 -8.12
N ALA A 358 30.13 -1.30 -7.02
CA ALA A 358 29.08 -1.57 -6.05
C ALA A 358 27.68 -1.40 -6.67
N ALA A 359 27.49 -0.38 -7.50
CA ALA A 359 26.25 -0.14 -8.22
C ALA A 359 25.93 -1.25 -9.23
N GLY A 360 26.93 -1.71 -9.99
CA GLY A 360 26.78 -2.83 -10.94
C GLY A 360 26.45 -4.15 -10.25
N VAL A 361 27.19 -4.51 -9.20
CA VAL A 361 26.90 -5.70 -8.38
C VAL A 361 25.52 -5.58 -7.72
N GLY A 362 25.21 -4.41 -7.17
CA GLY A 362 23.92 -4.12 -6.56
C GLY A 362 22.76 -4.24 -7.55
N LEU A 363 22.92 -3.77 -8.79
CA LEU A 363 21.91 -3.89 -9.84
C LEU A 363 21.65 -5.36 -10.22
N ILE A 364 22.72 -6.16 -10.41
CA ILE A 364 22.59 -7.59 -10.71
C ILE A 364 21.89 -8.33 -9.58
N ALA A 365 22.29 -8.08 -8.33
CA ALA A 365 21.61 -8.64 -7.15
C ALA A 365 20.17 -8.14 -7.03
N GLY A 366 19.91 -6.87 -7.38
CA GLY A 366 18.59 -6.24 -7.42
C GLY A 366 17.63 -6.92 -8.41
N LEU A 367 18.13 -7.35 -9.57
CA LEU A 367 17.36 -8.18 -10.52
C LEU A 367 16.89 -9.51 -9.90
N GLY A 368 17.72 -10.13 -9.06
CA GLY A 368 17.34 -11.32 -8.30
C GLY A 368 16.28 -11.01 -7.24
N ILE A 369 16.45 -9.89 -6.51
CA ILE A 369 15.52 -9.43 -5.48
C ILE A 369 14.17 -9.02 -6.08
N SER A 370 14.18 -8.36 -7.25
CA SER A 370 12.95 -7.92 -7.91
C SER A 370 12.03 -9.09 -8.26
N ARG A 371 12.57 -10.26 -8.61
CA ARG A 371 11.77 -11.49 -8.86
C ARG A 371 10.96 -11.91 -7.64
N VAL A 372 11.53 -11.76 -6.46
CA VAL A 372 10.86 -12.11 -5.20
C VAL A 372 9.86 -11.01 -4.80
N LEU A 373 10.22 -9.75 -5.04
CA LEU A 373 9.39 -8.60 -4.67
C LEU A 373 8.22 -8.34 -5.63
N VAL A 374 8.33 -8.71 -6.92
CA VAL A 374 7.25 -8.46 -7.91
C VAL A 374 5.94 -9.09 -7.47
N GLY A 375 5.96 -10.32 -6.95
CA GLY A 375 4.77 -10.95 -6.41
C GLY A 375 4.10 -10.18 -5.27
N SER A 376 4.92 -9.53 -4.43
CA SER A 376 4.41 -8.69 -3.33
C SER A 376 3.95 -7.31 -3.77
N VAL A 377 4.57 -6.72 -4.81
CA VAL A 377 4.24 -5.37 -5.29
C VAL A 377 3.09 -5.38 -6.29
N SER A 378 2.99 -6.42 -7.13
CA SER A 378 1.91 -6.54 -8.13
C SER A 378 0.53 -6.66 -7.50
N GLY A 379 0.42 -7.31 -6.35
CA GLY A 379 -0.83 -7.37 -5.60
C GLY A 379 -1.38 -6.00 -5.17
N PHE A 380 -0.54 -4.97 -5.06
CA PHE A 380 -0.99 -3.61 -4.78
C PHE A 380 -1.77 -2.98 -5.95
N PHE A 381 -1.52 -3.42 -7.18
CA PHE A 381 -2.10 -2.82 -8.38
C PHE A 381 -3.25 -3.61 -9.00
N ALA A 382 -3.29 -4.92 -8.84
CA ALA A 382 -4.25 -5.76 -9.55
C ALA A 382 -4.50 -7.10 -8.87
N SER A 383 -5.74 -7.57 -8.94
CA SER A 383 -6.18 -8.89 -8.52
C SER A 383 -5.75 -10.03 -9.47
N THR A 384 -4.62 -9.89 -10.15
CA THR A 384 -4.11 -10.87 -11.13
C THR A 384 -2.95 -11.70 -10.57
N PRO A 385 -2.73 -12.94 -11.03
CA PRO A 385 -1.59 -13.73 -10.62
C PRO A 385 -0.28 -13.02 -10.94
N ALA A 386 0.72 -13.19 -10.06
CA ALA A 386 2.02 -12.56 -10.21
C ALA A 386 2.68 -12.94 -11.54
N PRO A 387 3.21 -11.98 -12.29
CA PRO A 387 3.85 -12.25 -13.55
C PRO A 387 5.19 -12.97 -13.38
N THR A 388 5.54 -13.74 -14.36
CA THR A 388 6.83 -14.42 -14.47
C THR A 388 7.92 -13.53 -15.08
N GLU A 389 7.54 -12.45 -15.77
CA GLU A 389 8.47 -11.58 -16.49
C GLU A 389 8.80 -10.30 -15.71
N ILE A 390 10.10 -10.00 -15.62
CA ILE A 390 10.59 -8.75 -15.04
C ILE A 390 10.79 -7.76 -16.15
N VAL A 391 10.20 -6.62 -15.95
CA VAL A 391 10.38 -5.50 -16.84
C VAL A 391 11.47 -4.58 -16.32
N VAL A 392 12.38 -4.23 -17.21
CA VAL A 392 13.55 -3.41 -16.88
C VAL A 392 13.43 -2.08 -17.60
N ALA A 393 12.98 -1.05 -16.90
CA ALA A 393 12.95 0.31 -17.45
C ALA A 393 14.38 0.87 -17.57
N PRO A 394 14.81 1.38 -18.72
CA PRO A 394 16.17 1.92 -18.91
C PRO A 394 16.51 3.03 -17.93
N ILE A 395 15.55 3.88 -17.57
CA ILE A 395 15.73 4.98 -16.63
C ILE A 395 16.06 4.48 -15.21
N THR A 396 15.46 3.37 -14.78
CA THR A 396 15.71 2.75 -13.47
C THR A 396 17.13 2.22 -13.37
N ILE A 397 17.69 1.64 -14.46
CA ILE A 397 19.09 1.22 -14.52
C ILE A 397 20.01 2.43 -14.35
N ILE A 398 19.79 3.48 -15.15
CA ILE A 398 20.61 4.69 -15.14
C ILE A 398 20.59 5.35 -13.76
N LEU A 399 19.40 5.55 -13.18
CA LEU A 399 19.26 6.14 -11.85
C LEU A 399 19.93 5.28 -10.78
N THR A 400 19.78 3.97 -10.80
CA THR A 400 20.41 3.05 -9.84
C THR A 400 21.93 3.15 -9.89
N LEU A 401 22.52 3.19 -11.09
CA LEU A 401 23.98 3.34 -11.27
C LEU A 401 24.46 4.70 -10.77
N ILE A 402 23.73 5.77 -11.06
CA ILE A 402 24.04 7.13 -10.59
C ILE A 402 23.96 7.17 -9.06
N PHE A 403 22.87 6.71 -8.45
CA PHE A 403 22.67 6.72 -7.00
C PHE A 403 23.74 5.88 -6.27
N GLY A 404 24.04 4.67 -6.74
CA GLY A 404 25.04 3.82 -6.13
C GLY A 404 26.45 4.45 -6.17
N THR A 405 26.82 5.05 -7.30
CA THR A 405 28.11 5.76 -7.44
C THR A 405 28.15 7.02 -6.58
N LEU A 406 27.05 7.79 -6.55
CA LEU A 406 26.92 9.01 -5.75
C LEU A 406 26.94 8.71 -4.24
N PHE A 407 26.27 7.66 -3.80
CA PHE A 407 26.30 7.23 -2.39
C PHE A 407 27.71 6.89 -1.95
N MET A 408 28.44 6.13 -2.76
CA MET A 408 29.84 5.80 -2.46
C MET A 408 30.72 7.05 -2.39
N PHE A 409 30.53 7.99 -3.31
CA PHE A 409 31.22 9.28 -3.30
C PHE A 409 30.92 10.08 -2.03
N ILE A 410 29.65 10.24 -1.64
CA ILE A 410 29.25 10.99 -0.44
C ILE A 410 29.86 10.39 0.83
N ILE A 411 29.77 9.05 0.96
CA ILE A 411 30.32 8.31 2.09
C ILE A 411 31.86 8.50 2.15
N SER A 412 32.53 8.35 1.02
CA SER A 412 33.99 8.38 0.92
C SER A 412 34.55 9.79 1.06
N TYR A 413 33.89 10.83 0.56
CA TYR A 413 34.40 12.20 0.51
C TYR A 413 34.85 12.72 1.88
N ARG A 414 34.03 12.52 2.91
CA ARG A 414 34.33 12.99 4.28
C ARG A 414 35.52 12.25 4.89
N SER A 415 35.63 10.94 4.64
CA SER A 415 36.74 10.09 5.07
C SER A 415 38.00 10.41 4.30
N ALA A 416 37.92 10.59 2.98
CA ALA A 416 39.02 10.95 2.09
C ALA A 416 39.62 12.33 2.47
N LYS A 417 38.78 13.34 2.71
CA LYS A 417 39.21 14.69 3.14
C LYS A 417 39.98 14.66 4.45
N ARG A 418 39.51 13.88 5.42
CA ARG A 418 40.20 13.68 6.70
C ARG A 418 41.58 12.99 6.50
N THR A 419 41.63 11.94 5.70
CA THR A 419 42.83 11.16 5.46
C THR A 419 43.88 11.96 4.66
N ALA A 420 43.45 12.75 3.67
CA ALA A 420 44.33 13.63 2.90
C ALA A 420 44.91 14.77 3.74
N GLY A 421 44.24 15.22 4.80
CA GLY A 421 44.68 16.28 5.69
C GLY A 421 45.74 15.88 6.73
N ILE A 422 45.99 14.58 6.97
CA ILE A 422 46.90 14.09 7.99
C ILE A 422 48.36 14.45 7.60
N ALA A 423 49.15 15.03 8.54
CA ALA A 423 50.57 15.37 8.31
C ALA A 423 51.43 14.08 8.25
N ALA A 424 52.39 14.06 7.35
CA ALA A 424 53.31 12.90 7.18
C ALA A 424 54.05 12.55 8.47
N VAL A 425 54.37 13.55 9.28
CA VAL A 425 55.12 13.42 10.57
C VAL A 425 54.27 12.73 11.65
N GLU A 426 52.93 12.96 11.67
CA GLU A 426 52.03 12.36 12.66
C GLU A 426 51.89 10.83 12.51
N THR A 427 52.02 10.32 11.30
CA THR A 427 51.99 8.88 11.03
C THR A 427 53.30 8.15 11.22
N LEU A 428 54.40 8.89 11.22
CA LEU A 428 55.71 8.33 11.48
C LEU A 428 56.10 8.32 12.98
N ARG A 429 55.40 9.10 13.82
CA ARG A 429 55.50 9.04 15.29
C ARG A 429 54.70 7.84 15.82
N PHE A 430 55.40 6.74 16.01
CA PHE A 430 54.88 5.40 16.30
C PHE A 430 54.19 5.23 17.68
N TYR A 431 54.13 6.22 18.56
CA TYR A 431 53.69 6.07 19.93
C TYR A 431 53.02 7.29 20.56
N ILE A 432 51.97 7.77 20.02
CA ILE A 432 50.97 8.47 20.84
C ILE A 432 49.64 8.04 20.28
N ALA A 433 48.99 7.05 20.93
CA ALA A 433 47.55 6.86 20.79
C ALA A 433 46.93 8.19 21.24
N SER A 434 46.69 9.08 20.27
CA SER A 434 45.93 10.29 20.54
C SER A 434 44.60 9.81 21.07
N GLU A 435 44.34 10.06 22.36
CA GLU A 435 42.99 9.95 22.92
C GLU A 435 42.10 10.84 22.05
N MET A 436 41.48 10.26 21.03
CA MET A 436 40.49 10.92 20.21
C MET A 436 39.28 11.14 21.09
N ARG A 437 39.28 12.23 21.86
CA ARG A 437 38.08 12.68 22.54
C ARG A 437 36.95 12.74 21.50
N LEU A 438 35.84 12.11 21.83
CA LEU A 438 34.62 12.21 21.05
C LEU A 438 34.19 13.69 21.05
N ASN A 439 34.60 14.44 20.03
CA ASN A 439 33.96 15.72 19.76
C ASN A 439 32.63 15.43 19.06
N TYR A 440 31.72 14.82 19.83
CA TYR A 440 30.39 14.48 19.36
C TYR A 440 29.53 15.75 19.33
N ARG A 441 29.08 16.13 18.14
CA ARG A 441 28.11 17.21 17.94
C ARG A 441 26.72 16.58 17.74
N PRO A 442 25.83 16.66 18.74
CA PRO A 442 24.52 16.03 18.67
C PRO A 442 23.54 16.76 17.76
N THR A 443 23.90 17.93 17.20
CA THR A 443 23.00 18.82 16.45
C THR A 443 22.26 18.11 15.32
N LEU A 444 22.95 17.28 14.53
CA LEU A 444 22.31 16.51 13.44
C LEU A 444 21.38 15.42 13.95
N ASP A 445 21.74 14.77 15.04
CA ASP A 445 20.94 13.66 15.59
C ASP A 445 19.69 14.22 16.29
N ILE A 446 19.82 15.38 16.96
CA ILE A 446 18.68 16.14 17.52
C ILE A 446 17.80 16.67 16.37
N PHE A 447 18.37 17.14 15.28
CA PHE A 447 17.61 17.61 14.12
C PHE A 447 16.77 16.49 13.51
N PHE A 448 17.33 15.29 13.28
CA PHE A 448 16.56 14.14 12.77
C PHE A 448 15.44 13.76 13.73
N LEU A 449 15.72 13.69 15.03
CA LEU A 449 14.72 13.39 16.04
C LEU A 449 13.61 14.46 16.07
N ALA A 450 13.97 15.75 16.04
CA ALA A 450 13.01 16.85 16.06
C ALA A 450 12.12 16.87 14.80
N VAL A 451 12.69 16.62 13.62
CA VAL A 451 11.91 16.55 12.35
C VAL A 451 10.97 15.35 12.38
N GLY A 452 11.45 14.17 12.81
CA GLY A 452 10.61 12.96 12.86
C GLY A 452 9.47 13.09 13.88
N VAL A 453 9.77 13.55 15.11
CA VAL A 453 8.75 13.79 16.15
C VAL A 453 7.81 14.91 15.75
N GLY A 454 8.33 15.98 15.11
CA GLY A 454 7.53 17.09 14.61
C GLY A 454 6.55 16.65 13.53
N ALA A 455 6.99 15.83 12.56
CA ALA A 455 6.13 15.30 11.51
C ALA A 455 5.02 14.41 12.09
N PHE A 456 5.34 13.55 13.07
CA PHE A 456 4.37 12.72 13.75
C PHE A 456 3.41 13.54 14.63
N GLY A 457 3.91 14.57 15.32
CA GLY A 457 3.07 15.48 16.11
C GLY A 457 2.10 16.30 15.24
N LEU A 458 2.55 16.76 14.07
CA LEU A 458 1.67 17.44 13.08
C LEU A 458 0.56 16.52 12.58
N PHE A 459 0.89 15.24 12.35
CA PHE A 459 -0.09 14.23 11.95
C PHE A 459 -1.15 14.01 13.04
N LEU A 460 -0.75 13.84 14.29
CA LEU A 460 -1.70 13.70 15.41
C LEU A 460 -2.56 14.95 15.60
N ALA A 461 -1.99 16.15 15.41
CA ALA A 461 -2.72 17.41 15.52
C ALA A 461 -3.72 17.60 14.37
N HIS A 462 -3.42 17.07 13.17
CA HIS A 462 -4.37 17.06 12.03
C HIS A 462 -5.56 16.16 12.34
N GLY A 463 -5.35 14.94 12.82
CA GLY A 463 -6.41 14.03 13.25
C GLY A 463 -7.26 14.55 14.42
N ALA A 464 -6.70 15.48 15.24
CA ALA A 464 -7.43 16.17 16.31
C ALA A 464 -8.21 17.42 15.83
N GLY A 465 -8.29 17.70 14.53
CA GLY A 465 -9.07 18.79 13.95
C GLY A 465 -8.51 20.21 14.16
N VAL A 466 -7.20 20.35 14.40
CA VAL A 466 -6.57 21.68 14.57
C VAL A 466 -6.41 22.38 13.22
N GLY A 467 -7.36 23.25 12.88
CA GLY A 467 -7.56 23.87 11.56
C GLY A 467 -6.37 24.61 10.93
N VAL A 468 -5.42 25.15 11.73
CA VAL A 468 -4.19 25.79 11.18
C VAL A 468 -3.26 24.75 10.55
N VAL A 469 -3.33 23.50 11.01
CA VAL A 469 -2.50 22.40 10.53
C VAL A 469 -3.03 21.85 9.21
N SER A 470 -4.33 21.97 8.93
CA SER A 470 -4.95 21.42 7.71
C SER A 470 -4.41 22.04 6.43
N PHE A 471 -4.10 23.34 6.42
CA PHE A 471 -3.64 24.03 5.21
C PHE A 471 -2.16 23.79 4.89
N PHE A 472 -1.28 23.83 5.89
CA PHE A 472 0.17 23.65 5.70
C PHE A 472 0.63 22.21 5.98
N GLY A 473 -0.09 21.47 6.82
CA GLY A 473 0.31 20.15 7.30
C GLY A 473 0.12 19.03 6.26
N GLY A 474 -0.91 19.09 5.42
CA GLY A 474 -1.26 18.01 4.50
C GLY A 474 -0.12 17.62 3.54
N PRO A 475 0.42 18.51 2.68
CA PRO A 475 1.49 18.16 1.74
C PRO A 475 2.82 17.84 2.43
N VAL A 476 3.16 18.55 3.51
CA VAL A 476 4.41 18.33 4.27
C VAL A 476 4.34 17.03 5.07
N ALA A 477 3.21 16.77 5.73
CA ALA A 477 2.97 15.52 6.44
C ALA A 477 2.97 14.33 5.47
N PHE A 478 2.34 14.43 4.32
CA PHE A 478 2.30 13.38 3.31
C PHE A 478 3.70 12.92 2.85
N VAL A 479 4.66 13.84 2.70
CA VAL A 479 6.03 13.53 2.29
C VAL A 479 6.88 13.06 3.46
N LEU A 480 6.76 13.68 4.64
CA LEU A 480 7.61 13.39 5.80
C LEU A 480 7.10 12.24 6.65
N LEU A 481 5.80 11.98 6.67
CA LEU A 481 5.17 10.99 7.52
C LEU A 481 5.71 9.56 7.29
N PRO A 482 5.86 9.06 6.06
CA PRO A 482 6.44 7.73 5.81
C PRO A 482 7.90 7.59 6.25
N ILE A 483 8.63 8.74 6.33
CA ILE A 483 10.04 8.78 6.72
C ILE A 483 10.20 9.06 8.23
N ALA A 484 9.15 9.53 8.90
CA ALA A 484 9.20 9.92 10.32
C ALA A 484 9.70 8.80 11.26
N PRO A 485 9.21 7.54 11.18
CA PRO A 485 9.70 6.46 12.03
C PRO A 485 11.20 6.24 11.87
N PHE A 486 11.71 6.36 10.63
CA PHE A 486 13.11 6.24 10.31
C PHE A 486 13.95 7.35 10.95
N LEU A 487 13.51 8.61 10.83
CA LEU A 487 14.22 9.76 11.42
C LEU A 487 14.26 9.69 12.94
N ILE A 488 13.16 9.27 13.57
CA ILE A 488 13.06 9.04 15.03
C ILE A 488 14.05 7.96 15.46
N ALA A 489 14.07 6.81 14.76
CA ALA A 489 14.99 5.71 15.08
C ALA A 489 16.44 6.14 15.00
N VAL A 490 16.85 6.76 13.90
CA VAL A 490 18.23 7.20 13.67
C VAL A 490 18.65 8.23 14.69
N GLY A 491 17.82 9.23 14.94
CA GLY A 491 18.10 10.30 15.91
C GLY A 491 18.23 9.75 17.34
N LEU A 492 17.26 8.96 17.79
CA LEU A 492 17.22 8.38 19.12
C LEU A 492 18.40 7.42 19.38
N ILE A 493 18.61 6.46 18.49
CA ILE A 493 19.62 5.42 18.64
C ILE A 493 21.03 6.04 18.64
N ARG A 494 21.29 6.99 17.73
CA ARG A 494 22.60 7.66 17.66
C ARG A 494 22.85 8.56 18.86
N LEU A 495 21.80 9.22 19.34
CA LEU A 495 21.88 10.03 20.57
C LEU A 495 22.14 9.13 21.79
N ALA A 496 21.35 8.05 21.98
CA ALA A 496 21.48 7.14 23.10
C ALA A 496 22.84 6.44 23.15
N THR A 497 23.33 5.92 21.99
CA THR A 497 24.59 5.17 21.94
C THR A 497 25.84 6.05 22.01
N ARG A 498 25.77 7.36 21.72
CA ARG A 498 26.91 8.28 21.68
C ARG A 498 26.92 9.30 22.80
N ALA A 499 25.82 9.50 23.49
CA ALA A 499 25.68 10.57 24.47
C ALA A 499 26.55 10.38 25.71
N SER A 500 26.81 9.16 26.18
CA SER A 500 27.54 8.94 27.41
C SER A 500 28.47 7.73 27.37
N PRO A 501 29.81 7.98 27.33
CA PRO A 501 30.80 6.91 27.54
C PRO A 501 30.63 6.17 28.88
N ARG A 502 30.06 6.82 29.90
CA ARG A 502 29.80 6.21 31.23
C ARG A 502 28.82 5.03 31.14
N VAL A 503 27.88 5.04 30.20
CA VAL A 503 26.97 3.89 30.00
C VAL A 503 27.72 2.61 29.62
N TYR A 504 28.74 2.74 28.75
CA TYR A 504 29.58 1.59 28.39
C TYR A 504 30.39 1.07 29.58
N GLU A 505 30.84 1.97 30.43
CA GLU A 505 31.57 1.66 31.64
C GLU A 505 30.67 0.94 32.66
N TRP A 506 29.48 1.45 32.89
CA TRP A 506 28.48 0.87 33.78
C TRP A 506 28.03 -0.53 33.30
N VAL A 507 27.68 -0.70 32.03
CA VAL A 507 27.27 -1.99 31.47
C VAL A 507 28.44 -3.00 31.52
N SER A 508 29.67 -2.57 31.27
CA SER A 508 30.81 -3.48 31.37
C SER A 508 31.09 -3.96 32.80
N THR A 509 30.76 -3.15 33.81
CA THR A 509 30.80 -3.60 35.24
C THR A 509 29.67 -4.57 35.53
N ALA A 510 28.48 -4.41 34.94
CA ALA A 510 27.38 -5.35 35.07
C ALA A 510 27.70 -6.74 34.41
N THR A 511 28.56 -6.79 33.42
CA THR A 511 29.04 -8.05 32.79
C THR A 511 30.22 -8.68 33.55
N ALA A 512 30.62 -8.14 34.71
CA ALA A 512 31.71 -8.62 35.54
C ALA A 512 31.61 -10.10 35.97
N PRO A 513 30.43 -10.73 36.22
CA PRO A 513 30.32 -12.13 36.50
C PRO A 513 30.98 -13.05 35.46
N PHE A 514 30.93 -12.65 34.18
CA PHE A 514 31.52 -13.41 33.05
C PHE A 514 33.01 -13.10 32.86
N THR A 515 33.47 -11.89 33.14
CA THR A 515 34.82 -11.44 32.87
C THR A 515 35.72 -11.43 34.13
N LYS A 516 35.16 -11.60 35.32
CA LYS A 516 35.84 -11.67 36.62
C LYS A 516 36.89 -10.55 36.80
N ALA A 517 38.15 -10.89 37.08
CA ALA A 517 39.24 -9.96 37.31
C ALA A 517 39.54 -9.04 36.07
N LEU A 518 39.09 -9.43 34.86
CA LEU A 518 39.33 -8.70 33.64
C LEU A 518 38.28 -7.62 33.36
N ALA A 519 37.20 -7.56 34.18
CA ALA A 519 36.11 -6.57 33.97
C ALA A 519 36.59 -5.13 33.92
N LYS A 520 37.53 -4.76 34.83
CA LYS A 520 38.12 -3.39 34.83
C LYS A 520 38.87 -3.06 33.51
N ILE A 521 39.52 -4.06 32.90
CA ILE A 521 40.23 -3.89 31.64
C ILE A 521 39.23 -3.69 30.51
N VAL A 522 38.15 -4.48 30.49
CA VAL A 522 37.05 -4.36 29.51
C VAL A 522 36.40 -2.97 29.58
N ALA A 523 36.06 -2.51 30.80
CA ALA A 523 35.47 -1.19 31.04
C ALA A 523 36.36 -0.07 30.50
N ARG A 524 37.66 -0.14 30.82
CA ARG A 524 38.64 0.87 30.43
C ARG A 524 38.93 0.89 28.93
N ASN A 525 38.89 -0.28 28.29
CA ASN A 525 39.04 -0.39 26.84
C ASN A 525 37.84 0.21 26.08
N LEU A 526 36.62 -0.07 26.55
CA LEU A 526 35.40 0.54 25.98
C LEU A 526 35.38 2.05 26.15
N ALA A 527 35.77 2.55 27.33
CA ALA A 527 35.86 3.98 27.60
C ALA A 527 36.92 4.71 26.76
N ARG A 528 38.06 4.05 26.43
CA ARG A 528 39.12 4.62 25.58
C ARG A 528 38.74 4.68 24.09
N ASN A 529 37.88 3.76 23.59
CA ASN A 529 37.51 3.67 22.19
C ASN A 529 35.99 3.70 21.99
N PRO A 530 35.26 4.72 22.51
CA PRO A 530 33.82 4.75 22.51
C PRO A 530 33.21 4.86 21.12
N ARG A 531 33.91 5.45 20.13
CA ARG A 531 33.40 5.57 18.75
C ARG A 531 33.11 4.24 18.10
N ARG A 532 33.96 3.27 18.33
CA ARG A 532 33.88 1.95 17.72
C ARG A 532 32.78 1.13 18.36
N ALA A 533 32.75 1.11 19.70
CA ALA A 533 31.67 0.46 20.44
C ALA A 533 30.31 1.03 20.04
N ALA A 534 30.18 2.36 19.98
CA ALA A 534 28.99 3.03 19.51
C ALA A 534 28.60 2.68 18.07
N SER A 535 29.55 2.52 17.15
CA SER A 535 29.23 2.17 15.76
C SER A 535 28.62 0.77 15.63
N ILE A 536 29.16 -0.21 16.37
CA ILE A 536 28.63 -1.57 16.40
C ILE A 536 27.25 -1.57 17.07
N ALA A 537 27.11 -0.88 18.23
CA ALA A 537 25.85 -0.77 18.93
C ALA A 537 24.75 -0.08 18.09
N VAL A 538 25.10 0.92 17.28
CA VAL A 538 24.17 1.60 16.35
C VAL A 538 23.70 0.66 15.27
N ILE A 539 24.56 -0.16 14.65
CA ILE A 539 24.15 -1.14 13.63
C ILE A 539 23.16 -2.14 14.24
N LEU A 540 23.51 -2.70 15.41
CA LEU A 540 22.66 -3.66 16.10
C LEU A 540 21.31 -3.02 16.47
N ALA A 541 21.34 -1.84 17.10
CA ALA A 541 20.13 -1.15 17.54
C ALA A 541 19.21 -0.74 16.38
N LEU A 542 19.78 -0.22 15.27
CA LEU A 542 19.00 0.13 14.08
C LEU A 542 18.38 -1.10 13.42
N GLY A 543 19.19 -2.17 13.25
CA GLY A 543 18.67 -3.41 12.66
C GLY A 543 17.55 -4.02 13.51
N LEU A 544 17.70 -4.01 14.85
CA LEU A 544 16.65 -4.48 15.76
C LEU A 544 15.41 -3.59 15.72
N ALA A 545 15.58 -2.26 15.77
CA ALA A 545 14.45 -1.34 15.76
C ALA A 545 13.59 -1.47 14.50
N PHE A 546 14.26 -1.55 13.34
CA PHE A 546 13.53 -1.69 12.08
C PHE A 546 12.98 -3.09 11.83
N GLY A 547 13.66 -4.14 12.32
CA GLY A 547 13.14 -5.50 12.27
C GLY A 547 11.88 -5.65 13.12
N MET A 548 11.88 -5.08 14.33
CA MET A 548 10.71 -5.05 15.20
C MET A 548 9.56 -4.27 14.56
N MET A 549 9.84 -3.10 13.97
CA MET A 549 8.83 -2.32 13.24
C MET A 549 8.22 -3.15 12.10
N SER A 550 9.05 -3.79 11.28
CA SER A 550 8.59 -4.56 10.12
C SER A 550 7.73 -5.76 10.53
N LEU A 551 8.13 -6.49 11.58
CA LEU A 551 7.37 -7.63 12.10
C LEU A 551 6.06 -7.19 12.77
N SER A 552 6.12 -6.13 13.60
CA SER A 552 4.91 -5.58 14.24
C SER A 552 3.89 -5.05 13.22
N MET A 553 4.37 -4.37 12.15
CA MET A 553 3.49 -3.92 11.06
C MET A 553 2.89 -5.09 10.28
N HIS A 554 3.66 -6.16 10.05
CA HIS A 554 3.16 -7.37 9.40
C HIS A 554 2.01 -7.99 10.19
N ASP A 555 2.23 -8.32 11.47
CA ASP A 555 1.22 -9.00 12.28
C ASP A 555 0.06 -8.07 12.65
N GLY A 556 0.34 -6.78 12.83
CA GLY A 556 -0.69 -5.76 12.97
C GLY A 556 -1.60 -5.67 11.75
N SER A 557 -1.03 -5.74 10.53
CA SER A 557 -1.81 -5.73 9.29
C SER A 557 -2.66 -7.00 9.15
N VAL A 558 -2.11 -8.18 9.49
CA VAL A 558 -2.88 -9.44 9.47
C VAL A 558 -4.08 -9.37 10.42
N ALA A 559 -3.85 -8.90 11.64
CA ALA A 559 -4.92 -8.77 12.63
C ALA A 559 -5.93 -7.66 12.27
N TRP A 560 -5.48 -6.62 11.57
CA TRP A 560 -6.36 -5.56 11.10
C TRP A 560 -7.27 -6.02 9.96
N GLU A 561 -6.74 -6.78 8.98
CA GLU A 561 -7.55 -7.39 7.93
C GLU A 561 -8.58 -8.37 8.53
N ASP A 562 -8.19 -9.16 9.54
CA ASP A 562 -9.10 -10.03 10.27
C ASP A 562 -10.26 -9.25 10.91
N ARG A 563 -9.95 -8.11 11.56
CA ARG A 563 -10.97 -7.21 12.13
C ARG A 563 -11.87 -6.57 11.09
N LYS A 564 -11.31 -6.20 9.92
CA LYS A 564 -12.11 -5.66 8.80
C LYS A 564 -13.12 -6.69 8.29
N VAL A 565 -12.67 -7.93 8.07
CA VAL A 565 -13.56 -9.01 7.62
C VAL A 565 -14.66 -9.24 8.64
N ARG A 566 -14.33 -9.26 9.93
CA ARG A 566 -15.32 -9.40 11.01
C ARG A 566 -16.29 -8.22 11.04
N ALA A 567 -15.80 -6.99 10.82
CA ALA A 567 -16.64 -5.80 10.74
C ALA A 567 -17.59 -5.83 9.52
N ASP A 568 -17.16 -6.37 8.37
CA ASP A 568 -17.99 -6.43 7.16
C ASP A 568 -19.01 -7.58 7.20
N ILE A 569 -18.61 -8.76 7.68
CA ILE A 569 -19.50 -9.92 7.79
C ILE A 569 -20.47 -9.80 8.97
N GLY A 570 -20.00 -9.31 10.12
CA GLY A 570 -20.79 -9.03 11.31
C GLY A 570 -21.01 -10.21 12.26
N ALA A 571 -20.95 -11.46 11.78
CA ALA A 571 -21.08 -12.69 12.54
C ALA A 571 -20.28 -13.81 11.84
N ASP A 572 -20.56 -15.08 12.09
CA ASP A 572 -19.91 -16.19 11.37
C ASP A 572 -20.34 -16.29 9.90
N LEU A 573 -21.64 -16.06 9.63
CA LEU A 573 -22.15 -15.96 8.27
C LEU A 573 -23.00 -14.70 8.10
N SER A 574 -22.94 -14.11 6.89
CA SER A 574 -23.84 -13.04 6.42
C SER A 574 -24.64 -13.56 5.23
N VAL A 575 -25.94 -13.60 5.37
CA VAL A 575 -26.87 -14.20 4.40
C VAL A 575 -27.75 -13.11 3.78
N ILE A 576 -27.88 -13.13 2.46
CA ILE A 576 -28.86 -12.31 1.74
C ILE A 576 -30.11 -13.15 1.47
N PRO A 577 -31.22 -12.81 2.12
CA PRO A 577 -32.44 -13.56 1.94
C PRO A 577 -33.10 -13.30 0.56
N PRO A 578 -33.87 -14.24 0.02
CA PRO A 578 -34.61 -14.02 -1.21
C PRO A 578 -35.65 -12.90 -1.02
N SER A 579 -35.72 -11.99 -1.98
CA SER A 579 -36.66 -10.85 -2.00
C SER A 579 -36.64 -9.95 -0.74
N GLY A 580 -35.55 -9.96 0.04
CA GLY A 580 -35.43 -9.18 1.29
C GLY A 580 -36.43 -9.62 2.38
N ASN A 581 -36.89 -10.85 2.33
CA ASN A 581 -37.92 -11.37 3.24
C ASN A 581 -37.34 -11.72 4.62
N LEU A 582 -37.78 -11.02 5.66
CA LEU A 582 -37.35 -11.26 7.04
C LEU A 582 -37.81 -12.64 7.58
N SER A 583 -38.91 -13.21 7.10
CA SER A 583 -39.35 -14.56 7.52
C SER A 583 -38.40 -15.67 7.08
N PHE A 584 -37.44 -15.39 6.20
CA PHE A 584 -36.38 -16.33 5.84
C PHE A 584 -35.46 -16.63 7.03
N ALA A 585 -35.45 -15.76 8.05
CA ALA A 585 -34.67 -15.97 9.29
C ALA A 585 -35.09 -17.26 10.01
N ASP A 586 -36.42 -17.59 10.00
CA ASP A 586 -36.92 -18.82 10.60
C ASP A 586 -36.42 -20.07 9.84
N ALA A 587 -36.32 -19.98 8.50
CA ALA A 587 -35.76 -21.06 7.70
C ALA A 587 -34.26 -21.25 7.97
N VAL A 588 -33.49 -20.15 8.16
CA VAL A 588 -32.06 -20.19 8.49
C VAL A 588 -31.83 -20.72 9.90
N SER A 589 -32.61 -20.30 10.90
CA SER A 589 -32.49 -20.76 12.29
C SER A 589 -32.75 -22.27 12.45
N SER A 590 -33.51 -22.87 11.52
CA SER A 590 -33.77 -24.32 11.50
C SER A 590 -32.61 -25.14 10.92
N VAL A 591 -31.52 -24.54 10.44
CA VAL A 591 -30.36 -25.26 9.89
C VAL A 591 -29.51 -25.78 11.04
N PRO A 592 -29.08 -27.08 11.01
CA PRO A 592 -28.21 -27.62 12.04
C PRO A 592 -26.89 -26.83 12.15
N GLY A 593 -26.49 -26.52 13.39
CA GLY A 593 -25.29 -25.76 13.69
C GLY A 593 -25.50 -24.24 13.78
N VAL A 594 -26.71 -23.72 13.56
CA VAL A 594 -27.07 -22.33 13.77
C VAL A 594 -27.53 -22.12 15.20
N VAL A 595 -26.90 -21.20 15.94
CA VAL A 595 -27.22 -20.84 17.32
C VAL A 595 -28.15 -19.64 17.37
N GLY A 596 -27.89 -18.62 16.54
CA GLY A 596 -28.66 -17.39 16.51
C GLY A 596 -28.70 -16.76 15.11
N VAL A 597 -29.80 -16.05 14.85
CA VAL A 597 -29.99 -15.27 13.60
C VAL A 597 -30.50 -13.91 13.96
N ALA A 598 -29.87 -12.86 13.44
CA ALA A 598 -30.33 -11.48 13.63
C ALA A 598 -30.46 -10.77 12.28
N ALA A 599 -31.55 -10.04 12.10
CA ALA A 599 -31.80 -9.31 10.87
C ALA A 599 -31.25 -7.87 10.94
N VAL A 600 -30.62 -7.45 9.85
CA VAL A 600 -30.16 -6.08 9.60
C VAL A 600 -30.81 -5.60 8.31
N LYS A 601 -31.55 -4.50 8.36
CA LYS A 601 -32.21 -3.95 7.18
C LYS A 601 -31.85 -2.48 6.98
N ARG A 602 -31.40 -2.12 5.78
CA ARG A 602 -31.17 -0.72 5.43
C ARG A 602 -32.49 0.01 5.26
N VAL A 603 -32.55 1.20 5.81
CA VAL A 603 -33.71 2.10 5.71
C VAL A 603 -33.43 3.11 4.60
N PRO A 604 -34.25 3.24 3.57
CA PRO A 604 -34.04 4.24 2.53
C PRO A 604 -34.42 5.64 3.09
N VAL A 605 -33.40 6.39 3.48
CA VAL A 605 -33.53 7.76 3.98
C VAL A 605 -33.08 8.72 2.90
N GLU A 606 -33.86 9.78 2.68
CA GLU A 606 -33.50 10.89 1.80
C GLU A 606 -32.83 12.00 2.61
N TYR A 607 -31.64 12.39 2.18
CA TYR A 607 -30.95 13.54 2.76
C TYR A 607 -31.26 14.80 1.94
N PRO A 608 -31.55 15.97 2.59
CA PRO A 608 -32.02 17.17 1.89
C PRO A 608 -31.01 17.89 1.01
N SER A 609 -29.77 17.41 0.92
CA SER A 609 -28.71 17.97 0.07
C SER A 609 -28.14 16.90 -0.85
N PRO A 610 -27.55 17.28 -2.02
CA PRO A 610 -26.76 16.32 -2.75
C PRO A 610 -25.63 15.84 -1.84
N CYS A 611 -25.69 14.57 -1.45
CA CYS A 611 -24.64 13.90 -0.69
C CYS A 611 -23.71 13.15 -1.65
N GLY A 612 -22.43 13.02 -1.32
CA GLY A 612 -21.46 12.31 -2.16
C GLY A 612 -20.01 12.51 -1.75
N SER A 613 -19.08 11.97 -2.54
CA SER A 613 -17.65 11.94 -2.28
C SER A 613 -16.86 13.17 -2.77
N GLY A 614 -17.50 14.30 -3.04
CA GLY A 614 -16.82 15.52 -3.54
C GLY A 614 -16.31 16.41 -2.41
N LEU A 615 -15.21 17.11 -2.62
CA LEU A 615 -14.68 18.12 -1.69
C LEU A 615 -15.78 19.17 -1.38
N GLY A 616 -16.21 19.23 -0.12
CA GLY A 616 -17.25 20.15 0.36
C GLY A 616 -18.70 19.65 0.22
N ILE A 617 -18.90 18.38 -0.19
CA ILE A 617 -20.21 17.73 -0.18
C ILE A 617 -20.32 16.90 1.10
N PRO A 618 -21.39 17.04 1.92
CA PRO A 618 -21.54 16.24 3.12
C PRO A 618 -21.73 14.75 2.77
N PRO A 619 -21.26 13.83 3.62
CA PRO A 619 -21.51 12.40 3.43
C PRO A 619 -23.01 12.11 3.50
N CYS A 620 -23.43 11.02 2.85
CA CYS A 620 -24.81 10.59 2.91
C CYS A 620 -25.12 9.94 4.26
N LEU A 621 -26.31 10.22 4.82
CA LEU A 621 -26.77 9.55 6.04
C LEU A 621 -27.38 8.19 5.69
N ASP A 622 -26.82 7.12 6.25
CA ASP A 622 -27.39 5.77 6.16
C ASP A 622 -28.13 5.42 7.47
N ALA A 623 -29.32 4.88 7.35
CA ALA A 623 -30.09 4.40 8.49
C ALA A 623 -30.27 2.89 8.39
N PHE A 624 -30.15 2.21 9.54
CA PHE A 624 -30.28 0.76 9.62
C PHE A 624 -31.24 0.37 10.74
N ALA A 625 -32.11 -0.58 10.44
CA ALA A 625 -32.98 -1.24 11.38
C ALA A 625 -32.36 -2.56 11.82
N LEU A 626 -32.21 -2.75 13.11
CA LEU A 626 -31.58 -3.90 13.74
C LEU A 626 -32.62 -4.72 14.49
N ASP A 627 -32.43 -6.05 14.47
CA ASP A 627 -33.20 -6.98 15.28
C ASP A 627 -32.83 -6.84 16.77
N SER A 628 -33.74 -7.26 17.67
CA SER A 628 -33.52 -7.35 19.12
C SER A 628 -32.31 -8.20 19.47
N ASP A 629 -32.08 -9.27 18.71
CA ASP A 629 -31.02 -10.26 18.94
C ASP A 629 -29.68 -9.88 18.30
N TYR A 630 -29.58 -8.70 17.67
CA TYR A 630 -28.39 -8.25 16.98
C TYR A 630 -27.13 -8.32 17.85
N PHE A 631 -27.18 -7.82 19.08
CA PHE A 631 -26.02 -7.77 19.96
C PHE A 631 -25.59 -9.13 20.50
N SER A 632 -26.49 -10.12 20.52
CA SER A 632 -26.16 -11.50 20.90
C SER A 632 -25.49 -12.28 19.77
N VAL A 633 -25.90 -12.02 18.53
CA VAL A 633 -25.41 -12.66 17.33
C VAL A 633 -24.13 -12.03 16.80
N ALA A 634 -24.09 -10.69 16.66
CA ALA A 634 -22.92 -9.98 16.13
C ALA A 634 -21.79 -9.86 17.15
N ASN A 635 -22.10 -9.88 18.46
CA ASN A 635 -21.16 -9.77 19.59
C ASN A 635 -20.02 -8.75 19.33
N PRO A 636 -20.36 -7.43 19.15
CA PRO A 636 -19.38 -6.43 18.78
C PRO A 636 -18.32 -6.21 19.87
N ASP A 637 -17.07 -6.01 19.43
CA ASP A 637 -15.96 -5.68 20.35
C ASP A 637 -16.24 -4.40 21.15
N PRO A 638 -15.75 -4.27 22.40
CA PRO A 638 -15.91 -3.07 23.22
C PRO A 638 -15.48 -1.77 22.55
N TRP A 639 -14.61 -1.84 21.57
CA TRP A 639 -14.13 -0.69 20.82
C TRP A 639 -15.25 0.03 20.02
N TYR A 640 -16.27 -0.69 19.58
CA TYR A 640 -17.41 -0.07 18.85
C TYR A 640 -18.22 0.89 19.71
N PHE A 641 -18.15 0.75 21.03
CA PHE A 641 -18.84 1.60 21.97
C PHE A 641 -17.95 2.74 22.46
N VAL A 642 -18.49 3.96 22.49
CA VAL A 642 -17.71 5.13 22.93
C VAL A 642 -17.41 5.05 24.43
N ASP A 643 -18.32 4.49 25.23
CA ASP A 643 -18.17 4.23 26.66
C ASP A 643 -17.33 2.96 26.98
N GLY A 644 -16.98 2.16 25.96
CA GLY A 644 -16.22 0.91 26.08
C GLY A 644 -16.98 -0.26 26.72
N ILE A 645 -18.23 -0.07 27.15
CA ILE A 645 -19.05 -1.07 27.86
C ILE A 645 -20.31 -1.44 27.10
N GLY A 646 -20.92 -0.48 26.39
CA GLY A 646 -22.11 -0.69 25.55
C GLY A 646 -23.39 -1.10 26.32
N ALA A 647 -23.42 -1.02 27.64
CA ALA A 647 -24.56 -1.46 28.43
C ALA A 647 -25.82 -0.61 28.16
N GLY A 648 -25.68 0.73 28.16
CA GLY A 648 -26.77 1.62 27.80
C GLY A 648 -27.19 1.56 26.32
N THR A 649 -26.25 1.22 25.45
CA THR A 649 -26.45 1.14 24.01
C THR A 649 -27.44 0.04 23.61
N ARG A 650 -27.48 -1.08 24.34
CA ARG A 650 -28.43 -2.17 24.13
C ARG A 650 -29.86 -1.77 24.49
N GLU A 651 -30.05 -0.97 25.54
CA GLU A 651 -31.34 -0.48 25.98
C GLU A 651 -31.96 0.48 24.95
N VAL A 652 -31.17 1.28 24.25
CA VAL A 652 -31.62 2.20 23.21
C VAL A 652 -32.38 1.47 22.10
N LEU A 653 -31.90 0.30 21.67
CA LEU A 653 -32.59 -0.49 20.64
C LEU A 653 -33.88 -1.16 21.14
N SER A 654 -34.08 -1.27 22.44
CA SER A 654 -35.36 -1.79 23.01
C SER A 654 -36.45 -0.71 23.07
N THR A 655 -36.08 0.58 22.94
CA THR A 655 -36.99 1.71 23.01
C THR A 655 -37.44 2.18 21.61
N VAL A 656 -38.72 2.14 21.33
CA VAL A 656 -39.29 2.61 20.05
C VAL A 656 -39.10 4.11 19.89
N GLY A 657 -38.55 4.54 18.76
CA GLY A 657 -38.26 5.94 18.46
C GLY A 657 -36.85 6.41 18.88
N SER A 658 -36.11 5.58 19.60
CA SER A 658 -34.73 5.84 19.97
C SER A 658 -33.77 5.27 18.94
N VAL A 659 -32.66 5.97 18.69
CA VAL A 659 -31.61 5.55 17.75
C VAL A 659 -30.21 5.75 18.34
N LEU A 660 -29.26 4.93 17.89
CA LEU A 660 -27.84 5.14 18.07
C LEU A 660 -27.32 5.92 16.86
N ALA A 661 -26.42 6.84 17.08
CA ALA A 661 -25.76 7.60 16.01
C ALA A 661 -24.25 7.38 16.05
N THR A 662 -23.59 7.48 14.88
CA THR A 662 -22.13 7.45 14.84
C THR A 662 -21.52 8.74 15.38
N GLU A 663 -20.37 8.62 16.06
CA GLU A 663 -19.61 9.77 16.60
C GLU A 663 -19.30 10.81 15.49
N HIS A 664 -18.99 10.36 14.28
CA HIS A 664 -18.77 11.23 13.12
C HIS A 664 -20.01 12.04 12.73
N TYR A 665 -21.18 11.39 12.72
CA TYR A 665 -22.43 12.09 12.42
C TYR A 665 -22.72 13.20 13.43
N LEU A 666 -22.59 12.93 14.72
CA LEU A 666 -22.81 13.92 15.77
C LEU A 666 -21.85 15.11 15.66
N ARG A 667 -20.56 14.82 15.52
CA ARG A 667 -19.51 15.84 15.41
C ARG A 667 -19.71 16.76 14.20
N ASP A 668 -20.05 16.20 13.05
CA ASP A 668 -20.10 16.94 11.79
C ASP A 668 -21.45 17.64 11.56
N SER A 669 -22.54 17.08 12.11
CA SER A 669 -23.89 17.68 12.03
C SER A 669 -24.18 18.66 13.16
N GLY A 670 -23.39 18.65 14.24
CA GLY A 670 -23.57 19.47 15.44
C GLY A 670 -24.75 19.03 16.32
N HIS A 671 -25.18 17.76 16.20
CA HIS A 671 -26.17 17.15 17.07
C HIS A 671 -25.53 16.56 18.32
N ASP A 672 -26.27 16.52 19.42
CA ASP A 672 -25.88 15.89 20.68
C ASP A 672 -26.86 14.77 21.08
N VAL A 673 -26.43 13.94 22.05
CA VAL A 673 -27.33 12.93 22.64
C VAL A 673 -28.53 13.62 23.33
N GLY A 674 -29.74 13.15 23.01
CA GLY A 674 -31.00 13.75 23.42
C GLY A 674 -31.69 14.58 22.33
N ASP A 675 -30.99 14.88 21.23
CA ASP A 675 -31.57 15.64 20.13
C ASP A 675 -32.56 14.81 19.33
N ARG A 676 -33.57 15.49 18.78
CA ARG A 676 -34.52 14.90 17.84
C ARG A 676 -34.12 15.18 16.42
N VAL A 677 -34.02 14.12 15.63
CA VAL A 677 -33.67 14.18 14.21
C VAL A 677 -34.86 13.70 13.39
N THR A 678 -35.14 14.43 12.32
CA THR A 678 -36.21 14.07 11.37
C THR A 678 -35.56 13.37 10.17
N LEU A 679 -35.90 12.11 9.97
CA LEU A 679 -35.47 11.31 8.83
C LEU A 679 -36.56 11.37 7.75
N ASN A 680 -36.23 11.86 6.58
CA ASN A 680 -37.13 11.92 5.44
C ASN A 680 -36.97 10.63 4.61
N TYR A 681 -38.07 10.06 4.16
CA TYR A 681 -38.08 8.88 3.31
C TYR A 681 -39.24 8.94 2.31
N THR A 682 -39.01 8.42 1.11
CA THR A 682 -40.03 8.39 0.06
C THR A 682 -40.71 7.02 0.00
N VAL A 683 -42.00 7.04 -0.02
CA VAL A 683 -42.88 5.88 -0.12
C VAL A 683 -43.61 5.92 -1.45
N LEU A 684 -43.58 4.82 -2.19
CA LEU A 684 -44.42 4.68 -3.38
C LEU A 684 -45.84 4.34 -2.97
N ASN A 685 -46.73 5.31 -3.11
CA ASN A 685 -48.16 5.09 -2.91
C ASN A 685 -48.72 4.28 -4.08
N GLN A 686 -48.93 2.98 -3.85
CA GLN A 686 -49.39 2.05 -4.89
C GLN A 686 -50.77 2.38 -5.43
N THR A 687 -51.61 3.05 -4.63
CA THR A 687 -52.98 3.42 -5.04
C THR A 687 -53.00 4.69 -5.87
N ALA A 688 -52.15 5.66 -5.53
CA ALA A 688 -52.04 6.94 -6.24
C ALA A 688 -50.96 6.94 -7.34
N GLN A 689 -50.13 5.93 -7.43
CA GLN A 689 -48.95 5.84 -8.31
C GLN A 689 -48.04 7.08 -8.23
N SER A 690 -47.95 7.68 -7.04
CA SER A 690 -47.14 8.86 -6.77
C SER A 690 -46.15 8.62 -5.65
N GLU A 691 -45.00 9.24 -5.72
CA GLU A 691 -44.04 9.29 -4.63
C GLU A 691 -44.55 10.28 -3.56
N GLU A 692 -44.60 9.82 -2.32
CA GLU A 692 -44.93 10.62 -1.16
C GLU A 692 -43.79 10.65 -0.17
N THR A 693 -43.24 11.82 0.12
CA THR A 693 -42.20 11.98 1.15
C THR A 693 -42.85 12.02 2.53
N ARG A 694 -42.43 11.14 3.41
CA ARG A 694 -42.86 11.06 4.80
C ARG A 694 -41.68 11.34 5.75
N ASN A 695 -42.02 11.76 6.96
CA ASN A 695 -41.06 12.14 7.99
C ASN A 695 -41.19 11.16 9.16
N LEU A 696 -40.03 10.70 9.64
CA LEU A 696 -39.89 9.94 10.88
C LEU A 696 -39.04 10.73 11.87
N ASN A 697 -39.63 11.04 13.04
CA ASN A 697 -38.90 11.70 14.12
C ASN A 697 -38.29 10.64 15.04
N VAL A 698 -36.97 10.69 15.23
CA VAL A 698 -36.23 9.81 16.12
C VAL A 698 -35.40 10.62 17.10
N THR A 699 -35.15 10.07 18.29
CA THR A 699 -34.29 10.69 19.30
C THR A 699 -32.95 9.96 19.36
N ILE A 700 -31.86 10.71 19.38
CA ILE A 700 -30.52 10.15 19.52
C ILE A 700 -30.25 9.85 21.01
N ASP A 701 -30.34 8.61 21.42
CA ASP A 701 -30.20 8.24 22.83
C ASP A 701 -28.86 7.50 23.13
N GLY A 702 -28.02 7.31 22.09
CA GLY A 702 -26.69 6.72 22.30
C GLY A 702 -25.72 6.96 21.14
N VAL A 703 -24.43 6.80 21.43
CA VAL A 703 -23.34 7.03 20.48
C VAL A 703 -22.49 5.78 20.30
N VAL A 704 -22.18 5.46 19.05
CA VAL A 704 -21.31 4.34 18.68
C VAL A 704 -20.28 4.81 17.66
N ARG A 705 -19.16 4.08 17.53
CA ARG A 705 -18.18 4.33 16.44
C ARG A 705 -18.58 3.68 15.13
N GLY A 706 -19.48 2.72 15.18
CA GLY A 706 -20.01 1.92 14.10
C GLY A 706 -20.55 0.62 14.64
N LEU A 707 -21.11 -0.26 13.78
CA LEU A 707 -21.57 -1.58 14.20
C LEU A 707 -21.16 -2.62 13.14
N PRO A 708 -20.72 -3.85 13.51
CA PRO A 708 -20.29 -4.88 12.57
C PRO A 708 -21.47 -5.44 11.77
N GLY A 709 -21.21 -5.85 10.52
CA GLY A 709 -22.23 -6.39 9.62
C GLY A 709 -23.21 -5.37 9.04
N VAL A 710 -23.03 -4.10 9.38
CA VAL A 710 -23.93 -3.01 9.02
C VAL A 710 -23.23 -2.08 8.03
N THR A 711 -22.95 -2.57 6.83
CA THR A 711 -22.30 -1.82 5.76
C THR A 711 -23.16 -1.78 4.52
N ALA A 712 -23.23 -0.61 3.85
CA ALA A 712 -23.89 -0.49 2.56
C ALA A 712 -22.93 -0.98 1.45
N ARG A 713 -23.34 -2.01 0.70
CA ARG A 713 -22.49 -2.61 -0.36
C ARG A 713 -22.24 -1.70 -1.56
N ASP A 714 -23.13 -0.76 -1.79
CA ASP A 714 -23.12 0.18 -2.91
C ASP A 714 -22.27 1.44 -2.64
N ARG A 715 -21.71 1.55 -1.44
CA ARG A 715 -20.93 2.72 -1.03
C ARG A 715 -19.50 2.38 -0.67
N LEU A 716 -18.62 3.33 -0.95
CA LEU A 716 -17.22 3.24 -0.56
C LEU A 716 -17.08 3.45 0.97
N PRO A 717 -16.08 2.83 1.62
CA PRO A 717 -15.93 2.89 3.08
C PRO A 717 -15.92 4.31 3.66
N TRP A 718 -15.36 5.29 2.94
CA TRP A 718 -15.33 6.69 3.36
C TRP A 718 -16.66 7.45 3.18
N GLU A 719 -17.62 6.87 2.50
CA GLU A 719 -18.99 7.42 2.35
C GLU A 719 -19.90 6.95 3.48
N GLN A 720 -19.45 6.00 4.30
CA GLN A 720 -20.24 5.33 5.33
C GLN A 720 -20.02 5.90 6.75
N GLN A 721 -19.59 7.15 6.86
CA GLN A 721 -19.26 7.74 8.17
C GLN A 721 -20.51 8.18 8.95
N TRP A 722 -21.57 8.57 8.26
CA TRP A 722 -22.80 9.04 8.86
C TRP A 722 -23.84 7.92 8.90
N GLN A 723 -24.01 7.33 10.07
CA GLN A 723 -24.94 6.21 10.24
C GLN A 723 -25.79 6.40 11.50
N VAL A 724 -27.06 5.98 11.40
CA VAL A 724 -27.96 5.86 12.53
C VAL A 724 -28.56 4.46 12.57
N TYR A 725 -28.73 3.92 13.77
CA TYR A 725 -29.21 2.56 14.02
C TYR A 725 -30.39 2.59 14.97
N GLY A 726 -31.49 1.98 14.60
CA GLY A 726 -32.65 1.83 15.45
C GLY A 726 -33.22 0.43 15.38
N SER A 727 -34.23 0.13 16.20
CA SER A 727 -34.91 -1.17 16.17
C SER A 727 -35.78 -1.34 14.90
N LEU A 728 -36.05 -2.55 14.50
CA LEU A 728 -37.04 -2.87 13.44
C LEU A 728 -38.39 -2.26 13.72
N GLU A 729 -38.80 -2.14 15.00
CA GLU A 729 -40.04 -1.51 15.41
C GLU A 729 -40.03 0.01 15.20
N THR A 730 -38.93 0.69 15.50
CA THR A 730 -38.73 2.12 15.23
C THR A 730 -39.00 2.47 13.76
N PHE A 731 -38.49 1.62 12.85
CA PHE A 731 -38.65 1.83 11.40
C PHE A 731 -39.81 1.08 10.75
N ARG A 732 -40.69 0.48 11.56
CA ARG A 732 -41.82 -0.30 11.04
C ARG A 732 -42.71 0.46 10.07
N SER A 733 -43.00 1.74 10.37
CA SER A 733 -43.83 2.60 9.52
C SER A 733 -43.20 2.85 8.14
N VAL A 734 -41.88 2.90 8.08
CA VAL A 734 -41.13 3.05 6.83
C VAL A 734 -41.29 1.79 5.96
N PHE A 735 -41.15 0.60 6.56
CA PHE A 735 -41.21 -0.65 5.82
C PHE A 735 -42.62 -1.05 5.36
N GLN A 736 -43.66 -0.59 6.08
CA GLN A 736 -45.06 -0.86 5.68
C GLN A 736 -45.49 -0.15 4.39
N GLY A 737 -44.81 0.93 4.01
CA GLY A 737 -45.09 1.70 2.79
C GLY A 737 -44.22 1.35 1.58
N ILE A 738 -43.12 0.61 1.76
CA ILE A 738 -42.18 0.28 0.70
C ILE A 738 -42.41 -1.17 0.24
N SER A 739 -42.58 -1.38 -1.05
CA SER A 739 -42.55 -2.75 -1.58
C SER A 739 -41.17 -3.36 -1.38
N ASN A 740 -41.10 -4.49 -0.71
CA ASN A 740 -39.88 -5.21 -0.26
C ASN A 740 -39.05 -5.80 -1.42
N ARG A 741 -38.75 -5.00 -2.48
CA ARG A 741 -38.25 -5.51 -3.76
C ARG A 741 -36.78 -5.26 -4.06
N SER A 742 -35.99 -4.73 -3.14
CA SER A 742 -34.54 -4.61 -3.32
C SER A 742 -33.82 -5.70 -2.52
N PRO A 743 -33.37 -6.79 -3.13
CA PRO A 743 -32.78 -7.92 -2.41
C PRO A 743 -31.49 -7.60 -1.69
N GLY A 744 -30.76 -6.55 -2.03
CA GLY A 744 -29.49 -6.19 -1.40
C GLY A 744 -29.59 -5.38 -0.09
N GLU A 745 -30.79 -5.01 0.36
CA GLU A 745 -30.98 -4.12 1.52
C GLU A 745 -31.23 -4.84 2.84
N THR A 746 -31.41 -6.14 2.80
CA THR A 746 -31.62 -6.98 3.99
C THR A 746 -30.51 -8.00 4.11
N ARG A 747 -29.95 -8.13 5.31
CA ARG A 747 -28.95 -9.15 5.66
C ARG A 747 -29.41 -9.89 6.91
N LEU A 748 -29.13 -11.20 6.96
CA LEU A 748 -29.25 -11.98 8.17
C LEU A 748 -27.85 -12.31 8.65
N LEU A 749 -27.52 -11.91 9.86
CA LEU A 749 -26.29 -12.30 10.55
C LEU A 749 -26.58 -13.62 11.25
N VAL A 750 -25.67 -14.58 11.12
CA VAL A 750 -25.84 -15.93 11.65
C VAL A 750 -24.65 -16.30 12.51
N ASP A 751 -24.93 -16.66 13.75
CA ASP A 751 -23.96 -17.19 14.71
C ASP A 751 -24.02 -18.72 14.68
N LEU A 752 -22.85 -19.36 14.64
CA LEU A 752 -22.72 -20.81 14.53
C LEU A 752 -22.26 -21.42 15.87
N GLU A 753 -22.59 -22.68 16.08
CA GLU A 753 -22.09 -23.45 17.21
C GLU A 753 -20.54 -23.61 17.12
N ASP A 754 -19.87 -23.54 18.26
CA ASP A 754 -18.43 -23.80 18.33
C ASP A 754 -18.05 -25.10 17.62
N ARG A 755 -17.21 -25.03 16.58
CA ARG A 755 -16.77 -26.12 15.72
C ARG A 755 -17.81 -26.64 14.70
N ALA A 756 -18.89 -25.92 14.43
CA ALA A 756 -19.80 -26.27 13.33
C ALA A 756 -19.04 -26.25 11.98
N ASP A 757 -19.45 -27.16 11.08
CA ASP A 757 -18.96 -27.13 9.70
C ASP A 757 -19.64 -25.98 8.93
N TRP A 758 -19.00 -24.82 8.93
CA TRP A 758 -19.53 -23.63 8.26
C TRP A 758 -19.79 -23.86 6.76
N GLN A 759 -19.02 -24.75 6.08
CA GLN A 759 -19.21 -25.04 4.66
C GLN A 759 -20.49 -25.84 4.43
N ALA A 760 -20.78 -26.80 5.29
CA ALA A 760 -22.02 -27.58 5.23
C ALA A 760 -23.23 -26.68 5.53
N THR A 761 -23.14 -25.82 6.55
CA THR A 761 -24.18 -24.85 6.92
C THR A 761 -24.41 -23.83 5.80
N LYS A 762 -23.35 -23.27 5.19
CA LYS A 762 -23.43 -22.36 4.05
C LYS A 762 -24.19 -23.00 2.88
N ARG A 763 -23.85 -24.24 2.50
CA ARG A 763 -24.56 -24.98 1.43
C ARG A 763 -26.02 -25.21 1.77
N ALA A 764 -26.32 -25.63 2.99
CA ALA A 764 -27.69 -25.88 3.42
C ALA A 764 -28.56 -24.61 3.40
N ILE A 765 -27.97 -23.42 3.68
CA ILE A 765 -28.65 -22.13 3.59
C ILE A 765 -28.88 -21.74 2.11
N LEU A 766 -27.92 -21.96 1.24
CA LEU A 766 -28.04 -21.70 -0.21
C LEU A 766 -29.09 -22.62 -0.83
N ASP A 767 -29.13 -23.91 -0.46
CA ASP A 767 -30.13 -24.90 -0.94
C ASP A 767 -31.57 -24.52 -0.53
N ARG A 768 -31.73 -23.72 0.54
CA ARG A 768 -33.03 -23.17 0.95
C ARG A 768 -33.46 -21.91 0.19
N GLY A 769 -32.60 -21.43 -0.72
CA GLY A 769 -32.91 -20.33 -1.61
C GLY A 769 -32.35 -18.98 -1.20
N ALA A 770 -31.33 -18.93 -0.34
CA ALA A 770 -30.57 -17.69 -0.09
C ALA A 770 -29.91 -17.22 -1.39
N LEU A 771 -29.91 -15.90 -1.63
CA LEU A 771 -29.30 -15.31 -2.82
C LEU A 771 -27.75 -15.32 -2.73
N ASP A 772 -27.22 -15.10 -1.53
CA ASP A 772 -25.79 -15.09 -1.27
C ASP A 772 -25.51 -15.43 0.20
N VAL A 773 -24.44 -16.15 0.46
CA VAL A 773 -23.97 -16.47 1.81
C VAL A 773 -22.46 -16.24 1.87
N ARG A 774 -22.04 -15.27 2.66
CA ARG A 774 -20.62 -14.98 2.93
C ARG A 774 -20.25 -15.52 4.30
N ALA A 775 -19.14 -16.26 4.38
CA ALA A 775 -18.64 -16.82 5.62
C ALA A 775 -17.38 -16.07 6.10
N TYR A 776 -17.31 -15.79 7.39
CA TYR A 776 -16.14 -15.14 7.99
C TYR A 776 -14.84 -15.91 7.74
N GLU A 777 -14.85 -17.24 7.93
CA GLU A 777 -13.66 -18.07 7.72
C GLU A 777 -13.22 -18.11 6.25
N GLU A 778 -14.16 -18.07 5.30
CA GLU A 778 -13.86 -18.01 3.87
C GLU A 778 -13.23 -16.66 3.49
N GLU A 779 -13.84 -15.56 3.93
CA GLU A 779 -13.37 -14.21 3.64
C GLU A 779 -12.04 -13.91 4.35
N ARG A 780 -11.87 -14.37 5.58
CA ARG A 780 -10.61 -14.30 6.31
C ARG A 780 -9.49 -15.03 5.56
N GLY A 781 -9.78 -16.24 5.08
CA GLY A 781 -8.87 -16.97 4.18
C GLY A 781 -8.60 -16.20 2.89
N GLY A 782 -9.65 -15.62 2.30
CA GLY A 782 -9.60 -14.78 1.10
C GLY A 782 -8.84 -13.46 1.32
N ALA A 783 -9.05 -12.76 2.42
CA ALA A 783 -8.37 -11.50 2.75
C ALA A 783 -6.86 -11.71 2.90
N ASN A 784 -6.44 -12.75 3.61
CA ASN A 784 -5.03 -13.14 3.70
C ASN A 784 -4.46 -13.61 2.36
N THR A 785 -5.30 -14.00 1.43
CA THR A 785 -4.94 -14.37 0.06
C THR A 785 -5.26 -13.28 -0.96
N SER A 786 -5.91 -12.19 -0.56
CA SER A 786 -6.15 -11.04 -1.45
C SER A 786 -4.83 -10.48 -1.98
N PRO A 787 -4.78 -10.04 -3.25
CA PRO A 787 -3.54 -9.55 -3.84
C PRO A 787 -2.96 -8.34 -3.11
N GLU A 788 -3.83 -7.47 -2.58
CA GLU A 788 -3.45 -6.25 -1.86
C GLU A 788 -2.87 -6.56 -0.48
N GLY A 789 -3.52 -7.45 0.30
CA GLY A 789 -3.01 -7.91 1.59
C GLY A 789 -1.68 -8.66 1.44
N ARG A 790 -1.58 -9.58 0.47
CA ARG A 790 -0.33 -10.30 0.17
C ARG A 790 0.80 -9.37 -0.22
N SER A 791 0.53 -8.24 -0.87
CA SER A 791 1.56 -7.34 -1.37
C SER A 791 2.33 -6.65 -0.25
N ILE A 792 1.64 -5.99 0.66
CA ILE A 792 2.27 -5.27 1.77
C ILE A 792 2.83 -6.27 2.80
N LEU A 793 2.05 -7.28 3.15
CA LEU A 793 2.46 -8.32 4.09
C LEU A 793 3.68 -9.10 3.59
N GLY A 794 3.67 -9.52 2.33
CA GLY A 794 4.79 -10.21 1.70
C GLY A 794 6.04 -9.33 1.66
N PHE A 795 5.90 -8.05 1.33
CA PHE A 795 7.00 -7.09 1.35
C PHE A 795 7.61 -6.92 2.74
N LEU A 796 6.79 -6.71 3.77
CA LEU A 796 7.25 -6.53 5.16
C LEU A 796 7.97 -7.79 5.68
N ARG A 797 7.46 -8.97 5.37
CA ARG A 797 8.10 -10.23 5.74
C ARG A 797 9.44 -10.42 5.04
N LEU A 798 9.52 -10.16 3.74
CA LEU A 798 10.76 -10.19 2.99
C LEU A 798 11.76 -9.15 3.49
N GLN A 799 11.29 -7.94 3.78
CA GLN A 799 12.10 -6.87 4.37
C GLN A 799 12.75 -7.31 5.68
N SER A 800 12.01 -7.98 6.58
CA SER A 800 12.56 -8.46 7.85
C SER A 800 13.67 -9.50 7.65
N LEU A 801 13.51 -10.42 6.69
CA LEU A 801 14.54 -11.39 6.33
C LEU A 801 15.80 -10.72 5.75
N PHE A 802 15.63 -9.73 4.86
CA PHE A 802 16.75 -8.96 4.34
C PHE A 802 17.48 -8.16 5.43
N LEU A 803 16.73 -7.58 6.38
CA LEU A 803 17.31 -6.86 7.52
C LEU A 803 18.18 -7.79 8.38
N ILE A 804 17.77 -9.03 8.62
CA ILE A 804 18.61 -10.04 9.31
C ILE A 804 19.91 -10.25 8.53
N GLY A 805 19.83 -10.48 7.24
CA GLY A 805 21.00 -10.71 6.38
C GLY A 805 21.97 -9.54 6.40
N VAL A 806 21.49 -8.33 6.27
CA VAL A 806 22.30 -7.09 6.31
C VAL A 806 22.89 -6.87 7.69
N LEU A 807 22.10 -7.09 8.74
CA LEU A 807 22.53 -6.95 10.13
C LEU A 807 23.67 -7.93 10.45
N VAL A 808 23.48 -9.22 10.16
CA VAL A 808 24.50 -10.26 10.38
C VAL A 808 25.76 -9.95 9.60
N THR A 809 25.63 -9.63 8.31
CA THR A 809 26.78 -9.29 7.44
C THR A 809 27.52 -8.06 7.96
N GLY A 810 26.79 -7.01 8.33
CA GLY A 810 27.36 -5.78 8.88
C GLY A 810 28.08 -6.01 10.20
N LEU A 811 27.46 -6.76 11.13
CA LEU A 811 28.05 -7.08 12.43
C LEU A 811 29.33 -7.93 12.29
N VAL A 812 29.29 -8.96 11.44
CA VAL A 812 30.48 -9.80 11.16
C VAL A 812 31.61 -8.95 10.57
N LEU A 813 31.31 -8.15 9.55
CA LEU A 813 32.30 -7.31 8.88
C LEU A 813 32.97 -6.33 9.87
N VAL A 814 32.15 -5.62 10.68
CA VAL A 814 32.66 -4.64 11.64
C VAL A 814 33.41 -5.31 12.79
N THR A 815 32.96 -6.47 13.27
CA THR A 815 33.64 -7.21 14.34
C THR A 815 35.00 -7.75 13.88
N VAL A 816 35.06 -8.32 12.66
CA VAL A 816 36.34 -8.80 12.07
C VAL A 816 37.30 -7.65 11.84
N ALA A 817 36.83 -6.55 11.24
CA ALA A 817 37.60 -5.35 11.00
C ALA A 817 38.19 -4.79 12.30
N ALA A 818 37.36 -4.66 13.28
CA ALA A 818 37.64 -4.18 14.59
C ALA A 818 38.70 -5.03 15.31
N SER A 819 38.69 -6.29 15.12
CA SER A 819 39.65 -7.22 15.74
C SER A 819 41.01 -7.22 15.02
N LEU A 820 40.98 -7.06 13.68
CA LEU A 820 42.23 -6.93 12.90
C LEU A 820 43.04 -5.68 13.27
N GLU A 821 42.37 -4.56 13.57
CA GLU A 821 43.09 -3.33 14.02
C GLU A 821 43.81 -3.52 15.35
N ARG A 822 43.34 -4.39 16.23
CA ARG A 822 43.87 -4.60 17.58
C ARG A 822 44.78 -5.82 17.71
N LEU A 823 45.07 -6.54 16.62
CA LEU A 823 45.92 -7.73 16.64
C LEU A 823 47.27 -7.47 17.33
N VAL A 824 47.87 -6.30 17.12
CA VAL A 824 49.15 -5.91 17.72
C VAL A 824 49.04 -5.56 19.21
N GLU A 825 48.00 -4.92 19.64
CA GLU A 825 47.71 -4.68 21.06
C GLU A 825 47.57 -6.00 21.80
N PHE A 826 46.81 -6.95 21.21
CA PHE A 826 46.65 -8.28 21.78
C PHE A 826 47.95 -9.11 21.77
N ALA A 827 48.72 -9.03 20.68
CA ALA A 827 50.05 -9.67 20.64
C ALA A 827 50.99 -9.06 21.70
N GLY A 828 50.92 -7.74 21.95
CA GLY A 828 51.70 -7.10 23.01
C GLY A 828 51.28 -7.51 24.43
N ILE A 829 49.96 -7.67 24.67
CA ILE A 829 49.44 -8.16 25.95
C ILE A 829 49.87 -9.62 26.18
N THR A 830 49.77 -10.47 25.15
CA THR A 830 50.20 -11.87 25.22
C THR A 830 51.73 -12.00 25.38
N ALA A 831 52.54 -11.15 24.73
CA ALA A 831 53.99 -11.11 24.92
C ALA A 831 54.42 -10.69 26.33
N ARG A 832 53.54 -10.01 27.08
CA ARG A 832 53.72 -9.65 28.50
C ARG A 832 53.24 -10.74 29.47
N GLY A 833 52.87 -11.92 28.97
CA GLY A 833 52.52 -13.08 29.79
C GLY A 833 51.01 -13.37 29.96
N ALA A 834 50.15 -12.63 29.26
CA ALA A 834 48.70 -12.98 29.24
C ALA A 834 48.49 -14.23 28.41
N SER A 835 47.67 -15.14 28.91
CA SER A 835 47.28 -16.35 28.14
C SER A 835 46.36 -15.96 26.98
N GLY A 836 46.36 -16.76 25.90
CA GLY A 836 45.45 -16.57 24.76
C GLY A 836 43.96 -16.52 25.16
N TRP A 837 43.60 -17.29 26.19
CA TRP A 837 42.24 -17.32 26.75
C TRP A 837 41.89 -16.02 27.51
N GLN A 838 42.83 -15.43 28.25
CA GLN A 838 42.60 -14.14 28.93
C GLN A 838 42.36 -13.02 27.90
N THR A 839 43.15 -13.05 26.79
CA THR A 839 42.95 -12.10 25.68
C THR A 839 41.61 -12.28 24.99
N ALA A 840 41.18 -13.53 24.77
CA ALA A 840 39.86 -13.87 24.22
C ALA A 840 38.73 -13.44 25.13
N THR A 841 38.88 -13.62 26.47
CA THR A 841 37.87 -13.19 27.46
C THR A 841 37.68 -11.67 27.48
N ILE A 842 38.76 -10.89 27.34
CA ILE A 842 38.65 -9.43 27.24
C ILE A 842 37.82 -9.06 26.00
N LEU A 843 38.09 -9.67 24.85
CA LEU A 843 37.35 -9.39 23.60
C LEU A 843 35.88 -9.79 23.69
N LEU A 844 35.58 -10.96 24.28
CA LEU A 844 34.20 -11.41 24.52
C LEU A 844 33.46 -10.48 25.47
N GLY A 845 34.11 -10.01 26.56
CA GLY A 845 33.52 -9.06 27.49
C GLY A 845 33.16 -7.72 26.84
N GLU A 846 34.06 -7.20 25.99
CA GLU A 846 33.78 -6.02 25.18
C GLU A 846 32.55 -6.24 24.26
N ALA A 847 32.53 -7.37 23.54
CA ALA A 847 31.44 -7.72 22.64
C ALA A 847 30.10 -7.87 23.39
N MET A 848 30.10 -8.58 24.54
CA MET A 848 28.87 -8.73 25.35
C MET A 848 28.34 -7.39 25.82
N SER A 849 29.22 -6.48 26.26
CA SER A 849 28.78 -5.13 26.68
C SER A 849 28.14 -4.35 25.53
N ILE A 850 28.70 -4.46 24.31
CA ILE A 850 28.13 -3.82 23.10
C ILE A 850 26.79 -4.46 22.73
N VAL A 851 26.67 -5.80 22.84
CA VAL A 851 25.41 -6.52 22.59
C VAL A 851 24.32 -6.03 23.55
N VAL A 852 24.62 -5.98 24.85
CA VAL A 852 23.63 -5.53 25.86
C VAL A 852 23.17 -4.11 25.54
N ILE A 853 24.09 -3.16 25.28
CA ILE A 853 23.71 -1.76 24.99
C ILE A 853 22.93 -1.68 23.69
N GLY A 854 23.43 -2.30 22.61
CA GLY A 854 22.79 -2.25 21.30
C GLY A 854 21.40 -2.88 21.31
N THR A 855 21.24 -4.01 22.01
CA THR A 855 19.93 -4.68 22.14
C THR A 855 18.97 -3.86 22.99
N SER A 856 19.38 -3.35 24.17
CA SER A 856 18.50 -2.54 25.02
C SER A 856 18.03 -1.27 24.31
N VAL A 857 18.94 -0.53 23.68
CA VAL A 857 18.59 0.69 22.91
C VAL A 857 17.75 0.33 21.70
N GLY A 858 18.08 -0.76 20.99
CA GLY A 858 17.36 -1.24 19.79
C GLY A 858 15.93 -1.66 20.09
N VAL A 859 15.71 -2.40 21.20
CA VAL A 859 14.38 -2.82 21.62
C VAL A 859 13.52 -1.63 22.02
N VAL A 860 14.04 -0.69 22.83
CA VAL A 860 13.30 0.53 23.23
C VAL A 860 12.95 1.38 22.01
N ALA A 861 13.93 1.62 21.13
CA ALA A 861 13.69 2.36 19.90
C ALA A 861 12.71 1.61 18.98
N GLY A 862 12.81 0.28 18.92
CA GLY A 862 11.95 -0.59 18.12
C GLY A 862 10.49 -0.52 18.54
N PHE A 863 10.22 -0.58 19.83
CA PHE A 863 8.86 -0.37 20.36
C PHE A 863 8.29 0.99 19.96
N LEU A 864 9.07 2.06 20.14
CA LEU A 864 8.62 3.41 19.81
C LEU A 864 8.33 3.57 18.32
N VAL A 865 9.25 3.08 17.47
CA VAL A 865 9.12 3.20 16.01
C VAL A 865 8.02 2.30 15.46
N ALA A 866 7.83 1.11 16.03
CA ALA A 866 6.71 0.21 15.68
C ALA A 866 5.37 0.84 16.07
N TYR A 867 5.27 1.48 17.23
CA TYR A 867 4.07 2.21 17.64
C TYR A 867 3.76 3.37 16.69
N VAL A 868 4.77 4.19 16.35
CA VAL A 868 4.61 5.28 15.37
C VAL A 868 4.18 4.74 14.01
N GLY A 869 4.79 3.64 13.54
CA GLY A 869 4.42 2.97 12.30
C GLY A 869 2.98 2.47 12.31
N ALA A 870 2.56 1.79 13.37
CA ALA A 870 1.20 1.30 13.55
C ALA A 870 0.14 2.42 13.57
N THR A 871 0.50 3.61 14.08
CA THR A 871 -0.40 4.77 14.10
C THR A 871 -0.52 5.44 12.73
N ILE A 872 0.55 5.36 11.89
CA ILE A 872 0.59 6.00 10.57
C ILE A 872 -0.06 5.14 9.49
N VAL A 873 0.03 3.81 9.57
CA VAL A 873 -0.46 2.88 8.53
C VAL A 873 -1.95 3.06 8.19
N PRO A 874 -2.87 3.21 9.15
CA PRO A 874 -4.28 3.46 8.85
C PRO A 874 -4.53 4.76 8.10
N ALA A 875 -3.63 5.72 8.27
CA ALA A 875 -3.69 7.04 7.66
C ALA A 875 -3.12 7.09 6.24
N GLY A 876 -3.29 6.08 5.42
CA GLY A 876 -2.90 6.09 4.01
C GLY A 876 -3.23 7.40 3.29
N PRO A 877 -2.89 7.60 2.03
CA PRO A 877 -3.17 8.82 1.27
C PRO A 877 -4.68 9.03 1.17
N GLY A 878 -5.24 9.73 2.11
CA GLY A 878 -6.67 9.90 2.35
C GLY A 878 -7.07 9.49 3.77
N GLY A 879 -6.19 9.68 4.75
CA GLY A 879 -6.23 9.15 6.12
C GLY A 879 -7.57 9.20 6.87
N GLU A 880 -8.48 10.07 6.48
CA GLU A 880 -9.87 10.07 6.95
C GLU A 880 -10.75 9.05 6.18
N ALA A 881 -10.32 8.63 4.98
CA ALA A 881 -11.08 7.72 4.13
C ALA A 881 -11.00 6.25 4.58
N PHE A 882 -10.11 5.93 5.49
CA PHE A 882 -9.89 4.59 6.01
C PHE A 882 -9.98 4.52 7.54
N GLU A 883 -10.72 5.44 8.20
CA GLU A 883 -11.09 5.15 9.58
C GLU A 883 -11.99 3.92 9.57
N PRO A 884 -11.39 2.76 9.72
CA PRO A 884 -12.14 1.54 9.64
C PRO A 884 -12.95 1.42 10.90
N LEU A 885 -13.98 0.63 10.80
CA LEU A 885 -14.77 0.10 11.88
C LEU A 885 -13.93 -0.59 12.99
N ALA A 886 -12.61 -0.56 12.91
CA ALA A 886 -11.69 -1.07 13.94
C ALA A 886 -10.30 -0.41 13.84
N PRO A 887 -9.68 0.00 14.97
CA PRO A 887 -8.34 0.59 14.97
C PRO A 887 -7.28 -0.45 14.58
N PHE A 888 -6.20 0.04 13.98
CA PHE A 888 -5.05 -0.79 13.67
C PHE A 888 -4.41 -1.29 14.99
N PRO A 889 -4.28 -2.61 15.20
CA PRO A 889 -3.76 -3.15 16.44
C PRO A 889 -2.22 -3.03 16.50
N PHE A 890 -1.70 -2.50 17.61
CA PHE A 890 -0.28 -2.57 17.90
C PHE A 890 0.04 -3.93 18.50
N ILE A 891 0.70 -4.82 17.73
CA ILE A 891 1.04 -6.17 18.12
C ILE A 891 2.56 -6.32 18.13
N VAL A 892 3.11 -6.92 19.18
CA VAL A 892 4.50 -7.36 19.24
C VAL A 892 4.54 -8.88 19.15
N PRO A 893 4.83 -9.43 17.97
CA PRO A 893 4.78 -10.86 17.75
C PRO A 893 5.91 -11.61 18.45
N LEU A 894 5.71 -12.89 18.72
CA LEU A 894 6.76 -13.78 19.28
C LEU A 894 7.99 -13.84 18.36
N ASP A 895 7.79 -13.76 17.07
CA ASP A 895 8.86 -13.69 16.05
C ASP A 895 9.83 -12.53 16.29
N THR A 896 9.37 -11.44 16.89
CA THR A 896 10.22 -10.32 17.32
C THR A 896 11.23 -10.74 18.37
N VAL A 897 10.83 -11.58 19.33
CA VAL A 897 11.74 -12.10 20.35
C VAL A 897 12.78 -13.02 19.73
N LEU A 898 12.37 -13.89 18.81
CA LEU A 898 13.28 -14.74 18.04
C LEU A 898 14.24 -13.93 17.18
N PHE A 899 13.76 -12.85 16.54
CA PHE A 899 14.59 -11.93 15.76
C PHE A 899 15.66 -11.24 16.63
N VAL A 900 15.29 -10.74 17.79
CA VAL A 900 16.22 -10.12 18.76
C VAL A 900 17.26 -11.15 19.24
N ALA A 901 16.81 -12.35 19.58
CA ALA A 901 17.69 -13.43 20.01
C ALA A 901 18.68 -13.87 18.90
N ALA A 902 18.19 -13.99 17.66
CA ALA A 902 19.00 -14.34 16.51
C ALA A 902 20.08 -13.28 16.22
N ALA A 903 19.71 -11.98 16.24
CA ALA A 903 20.65 -10.88 16.01
C ALA A 903 21.72 -10.78 17.09
N ALA A 904 21.33 -10.86 18.36
CA ALA A 904 22.24 -10.88 19.51
C ALA A 904 23.15 -12.13 19.47
N GLY A 905 22.57 -13.29 19.16
CA GLY A 905 23.29 -14.55 19.01
C GLY A 905 24.32 -14.54 17.86
N ALA A 906 23.96 -13.98 16.71
CA ALA A 906 24.87 -13.84 15.57
C ALA A 906 26.10 -12.99 15.92
N LEU A 907 25.92 -11.85 16.61
CA LEU A 907 27.04 -11.02 17.07
C LEU A 907 27.89 -11.75 18.10
N PHE A 908 27.26 -12.46 19.03
CA PHE A 908 27.98 -13.26 20.03
C PHE A 908 28.82 -14.37 19.36
N ILE A 909 28.25 -15.13 18.41
CA ILE A 909 28.93 -16.18 17.67
C ILE A 909 30.09 -15.58 16.83
N ALA A 910 29.86 -14.48 16.12
CA ALA A 910 30.91 -13.80 15.36
C ALA A 910 32.07 -13.37 16.28
N SER A 911 31.76 -12.82 17.47
CA SER A 911 32.75 -12.41 18.45
C SER A 911 33.49 -13.60 19.06
N LEU A 912 32.81 -14.72 19.29
CA LEU A 912 33.41 -15.98 19.80
C LEU A 912 34.40 -16.55 18.76
N LEU A 913 34.01 -16.62 17.50
CA LEU A 913 34.89 -17.12 16.41
C LEU A 913 36.14 -16.25 16.25
N VAL A 914 36.00 -14.94 16.30
CA VAL A 914 37.14 -14.03 16.25
C VAL A 914 38.02 -14.16 17.48
N SER A 915 37.45 -14.25 18.67
CA SER A 915 38.16 -14.45 19.93
C SER A 915 38.95 -15.76 19.93
N TRP A 916 38.34 -16.86 19.46
CA TRP A 916 38.97 -18.17 19.32
C TRP A 916 40.14 -18.11 18.33
N ARG A 917 40.03 -17.40 17.21
CA ARG A 917 41.07 -17.21 16.24
C ARG A 917 42.27 -16.41 16.81
N ILE A 918 41.98 -15.40 17.63
CA ILE A 918 43.01 -14.58 18.31
C ILE A 918 43.70 -15.41 19.42
N ALA A 919 42.98 -16.24 20.17
CA ALA A 919 43.56 -17.11 21.18
C ALA A 919 44.59 -18.09 20.62
N ARG A 920 44.45 -18.49 19.35
CA ARG A 920 45.38 -19.40 18.62
C ARG A 920 46.42 -18.69 17.76
N MET A 921 46.59 -17.38 17.90
CA MET A 921 47.47 -16.58 17.07
C MET A 921 48.94 -16.77 17.46
N ASP A 922 49.81 -16.91 16.43
CA ASP A 922 51.26 -16.89 16.60
C ASP A 922 51.74 -15.44 16.83
N VAL A 923 52.01 -15.12 18.11
CA VAL A 923 52.45 -13.79 18.56
C VAL A 923 53.76 -13.38 17.90
N ALA A 924 54.70 -14.30 17.74
CA ALA A 924 56.02 -14.03 17.17
C ALA A 924 55.92 -13.64 15.69
N ARG A 925 55.00 -14.25 14.95
CA ARG A 925 54.74 -13.96 13.54
C ARG A 925 54.10 -12.58 13.34
N VAL A 926 53.14 -12.22 14.19
CA VAL A 926 52.45 -10.91 14.13
C VAL A 926 53.42 -9.76 14.45
N LEU A 927 54.26 -9.92 15.49
CA LEU A 927 55.21 -8.90 15.88
C LEU A 927 56.32 -8.72 14.83
N ARG A 928 56.81 -9.82 14.20
CA ARG A 928 57.80 -9.78 13.12
C ARG A 928 57.31 -9.12 11.83
N GLN A 929 56.04 -9.35 11.44
CA GLN A 929 55.46 -8.74 10.24
C GLN A 929 55.37 -7.20 10.31
N ARG A 930 55.47 -6.61 11.51
CA ARG A 930 55.50 -5.15 11.69
C ARG A 930 56.85 -4.57 11.99
N ALA A 931 57.83 -5.34 12.43
CA ALA A 931 59.19 -4.89 12.66
C ALA A 931 60.04 -4.79 11.36
N GLY A 932 59.62 -5.45 10.27
CA GLY A 932 60.11 -5.32 8.90
C GLY A 932 59.07 -4.53 8.06
#